data_86b83ccd1b425d5b6f699cde579fae2b
#
_entry.id   86b83ccd1b425d5b6f699cde579fae2b
#
_cell.length_a   1.000
_cell.length_b   1.000
_cell.length_c   1.000
_cell.angle_alpha   90.00
_cell.angle_beta   90.00
_cell.angle_gamma   90.00
#
_symmetry.space_group_name_H-M   'P 1'
#
loop_
_entity.id
_entity.type
_entity.pdbx_description
1 polymer ?
#
loop_
_entity_poly.entity_id
_entity_poly.type
_entity_poly.pdbx_seq_one_letter_code
_entity_poly.pdbx_strand_id
1 'polypeptide(L)'
;MAVIVFSYAMISTAESAELDEAAMGLTKGSMDDKRHHEGVQIIGKRGHILIAESEKVKNQWVFKDGVLTASPMWDSLVTPDSYTDFQMHVEFNVNNVPGVDPEQNGNSGIYIQQRYELQILNSHGIAMQDYKASYAGSLYKQKKPDKLVSKPAGEWQSYDIIFRAARFDGDKKVASARISVKHNGVLIHDDYALTNKTGAGKKEGPEPFPIKFQGHKNTVKFRNAWIQRLELEPKPKPPKKAAAKKKGYTYVIPFEKAPPAPALNPKVALGSFRIHKDFEISTVVNEPEVQSPLALRFDGDGKMWVVEMRAYMLDANGTGEEEPIGRISIHEDTNNDGVYDKSSVFLDGLNQPRSIALYKNGILYGGHEKLYFVENMNGKAGKMTVIDENYTQNANVEHRANGLFRGLDNWIYNAKSDTRYREIDGHWIKEKTSFRGQWGINHDNHGRLYYNENWFGIKADQLLPNTLMRNPNYLLGRGHSTQISYRDKLYPARITLGANRGGEGDVNKNGHLKAATGAAGAMAYRGDQFPPEFRDTALFCEPVANLIRMVHLNRKDGLLSGEHLFGEREFLTSTDERFRPVNLFNAPDGTIYVTDMYHGIIQHKHYLTKYLREYIMHQKLEDQPRLGRIYRIKYRDNPRGAQPAMAGKKARDLVPHLAHSNGWWRDTAQQLIIDSGDRSVVPALNALASDSAKPLGQIHALWTLEGLGEINVSAIKGALKSSDPYVLESAIRLSELLIISEAVTLFPALTDLESRSELVVQRQLAASLGRLPSEEALALLKKVLTKNINAPYFREAAISGLAGREREFKELLGDSFKDAKFIKYLDHCLTLKTTAAAFKPPSNKAHREAYQRGEKFYIANCMACHGNDGRGLKHLGPPLVKSEWVMDSPEKLSAILLQGLIGPITVNGKKYTPAAAMPGLKDAPQITDAHLADVSTFIRHAWNNRKGAVNAATILKVRKRFKDRQTAFTPEELDKLFP
;
A
#
# COMPACT_ATOMS: atom_id res chain seq x y z
N MET A 1 -2.93 23.64 -0.01
CA MET A 1 -3.33 22.36 0.61
C MET A 1 -2.26 21.94 1.59
N ALA A 2 -2.51 22.09 2.86
CA ALA A 2 -1.56 21.68 3.88
C ALA A 2 -1.68 20.18 4.09
N VAL A 3 -0.72 19.43 3.61
CA VAL A 3 -0.45 18.08 4.11
C VAL A 3 0.30 18.30 5.42
N ILE A 4 -0.34 17.95 6.52
CA ILE A 4 0.30 17.99 7.84
C ILE A 4 1.36 16.90 7.83
N VAL A 5 2.60 17.32 7.66
CA VAL A 5 3.78 16.50 7.94
C VAL A 5 3.97 16.57 9.45
N PHE A 6 3.78 15.47 10.14
CA PHE A 6 4.24 15.35 11.53
C PHE A 6 5.76 15.43 11.54
N SER A 7 6.26 16.61 11.86
CA SER A 7 7.62 16.77 12.33
C SER A 7 7.64 16.26 13.78
N TYR A 8 8.21 15.08 13.99
CA TYR A 8 8.69 14.73 15.32
C TYR A 8 9.80 15.70 15.69
N ALA A 9 9.46 16.67 16.55
CA ALA A 9 10.47 17.43 17.25
C ALA A 9 11.20 16.45 18.17
N MET A 10 12.40 16.06 17.79
CA MET A 10 13.33 15.43 18.73
C MET A 10 13.72 16.47 19.76
N ILE A 11 13.31 16.25 21.00
CA ILE A 11 13.97 16.85 22.13
C ILE A 11 15.24 16.02 22.35
N SER A 12 16.37 16.51 21.85
CA SER A 12 17.68 16.00 22.21
C SER A 12 18.16 16.83 23.38
N THR A 13 18.53 16.21 24.45
CA THR A 13 19.77 16.45 25.21
C THR A 13 19.76 15.64 26.50
N ALA A 14 20.67 14.74 26.64
CA ALA A 14 21.22 14.42 27.96
C ALA A 14 22.72 14.20 27.80
N GLU A 15 23.51 15.03 28.42
CA GLU A 15 24.89 14.71 28.75
C GLU A 15 24.91 13.42 29.58
N SER A 16 25.82 12.52 29.27
CA SER A 16 26.08 11.29 30.04
C SER A 16 26.59 11.65 31.44
N ALA A 17 25.67 11.88 32.36
CA ALA A 17 25.95 11.72 33.77
C ALA A 17 25.67 10.26 34.13
N GLU A 18 26.62 9.56 34.72
CA GLU A 18 26.32 8.32 35.43
C GLU A 18 25.24 8.66 36.47
N LEU A 19 24.03 8.21 36.22
CA LEU A 19 22.90 8.41 37.11
C LEU A 19 23.07 7.44 38.27
N ASP A 20 23.26 8.00 39.44
CA ASP A 20 23.30 7.25 40.70
C ASP A 20 21.96 6.53 40.91
N GLU A 21 21.98 5.20 40.82
CA GLU A 21 20.78 4.34 40.93
C GLU A 21 20.05 4.54 42.27
N ALA A 22 20.74 5.02 43.32
CA ALA A 22 20.15 5.31 44.61
C ALA A 22 19.26 6.55 44.62
N ALA A 23 19.39 7.47 43.66
CA ALA A 23 18.62 8.71 43.59
C ALA A 23 17.24 8.56 42.92
N MET A 24 16.86 7.37 42.45
CA MET A 24 15.68 7.14 41.67
C MET A 24 14.40 6.81 42.45
N GLY A 25 14.40 7.06 43.74
CA GLY A 25 13.23 7.32 44.56
C GLY A 25 11.96 6.47 44.45
N LEU A 26 12.05 5.17 44.16
CA LEU A 26 10.96 4.24 44.38
C LEU A 26 10.92 3.87 45.86
N THR A 27 10.44 4.79 46.72
CA THR A 27 10.33 4.51 48.13
C THR A 27 9.17 3.57 48.43
N LYS A 28 9.32 2.72 49.45
CA LYS A 28 8.29 1.77 49.92
C LYS A 28 6.91 2.39 50.24
N GLY A 29 6.83 3.70 50.42
CA GLY A 29 5.62 4.44 50.70
C GLY A 29 4.84 4.91 49.48
N SER A 30 5.41 4.93 48.27
CA SER A 30 4.79 5.48 47.05
C SER A 30 3.62 4.64 46.50
N MET A 31 3.55 3.35 46.84
CA MET A 31 2.45 2.47 46.43
C MET A 31 1.15 2.62 47.18
N ASP A 32 1.16 3.32 48.35
CA ASP A 32 -0.02 3.49 49.18
C ASP A 32 -0.66 4.88 49.02
N ASP A 33 -0.17 5.70 48.12
CA ASP A 33 -0.68 7.05 47.86
C ASP A 33 -2.07 6.99 47.18
N LYS A 34 -3.09 7.44 47.90
CA LYS A 34 -4.50 7.38 47.50
C LYS A 34 -4.92 8.45 46.47
N ARG A 35 -4.02 9.04 45.69
CA ARG A 35 -4.35 10.00 44.62
C ARG A 35 -4.96 9.35 43.41
N HIS A 36 -6.07 8.62 43.61
CA HIS A 36 -6.81 7.92 42.54
C HIS A 36 -7.55 8.82 41.53
N HIS A 37 -7.57 10.14 41.72
CA HIS A 37 -8.40 11.06 40.93
C HIS A 37 -7.71 11.69 39.73
N GLU A 38 -6.40 11.55 39.55
CA GLU A 38 -5.64 12.16 38.43
C GLU A 38 -5.22 11.17 37.36
N GLY A 39 -5.51 9.88 37.53
CA GLY A 39 -5.16 8.83 36.58
C GLY A 39 -6.13 8.70 35.38
N VAL A 40 -5.63 8.29 34.25
CA VAL A 40 -6.44 7.94 33.06
C VAL A 40 -7.12 6.59 33.30
N GLN A 41 -8.46 6.55 33.28
CA GLN A 41 -9.22 5.30 33.39
C GLN A 41 -9.07 4.50 32.08
N ILE A 42 -8.45 3.33 32.16
CA ILE A 42 -8.30 2.42 31.00
C ILE A 42 -9.55 1.57 30.83
N ILE A 43 -10.03 0.95 31.92
CA ILE A 43 -11.28 0.16 31.96
C ILE A 43 -12.08 0.65 33.15
N GLY A 44 -13.22 1.24 32.91
CA GLY A 44 -14.13 1.77 33.91
C GLY A 44 -15.49 1.13 33.88
N LYS A 45 -16.42 1.58 34.74
CA LYS A 45 -17.81 1.08 34.83
C LYS A 45 -18.61 1.27 33.54
N ARG A 46 -18.28 2.28 32.72
CA ARG A 46 -19.05 2.69 31.53
C ARG A 46 -18.39 2.38 30.19
N GLY A 47 -17.16 1.85 30.18
CA GLY A 47 -16.43 1.56 28.97
C GLY A 47 -14.93 1.37 29.18
N HIS A 48 -14.21 1.21 28.08
CA HIS A 48 -12.74 1.16 28.04
C HIS A 48 -12.20 2.01 26.89
N ILE A 49 -10.93 2.45 27.03
CA ILE A 49 -10.23 3.23 26.01
C ILE A 49 -9.32 2.37 25.11
N LEU A 50 -9.18 1.10 25.39
CA LEU A 50 -8.28 0.21 24.64
C LEU A 50 -8.70 0.06 23.18
N ILE A 51 -7.72 -0.01 22.29
CA ILE A 51 -7.86 -0.18 20.85
C ILE A 51 -7.17 -1.45 20.39
N ALA A 52 -7.50 -1.97 19.19
CA ALA A 52 -6.82 -3.12 18.63
C ALA A 52 -5.33 -2.84 18.39
N GLU A 53 -4.46 -3.80 18.70
CA GLU A 53 -3.00 -3.66 18.51
C GLU A 53 -2.61 -3.45 17.05
N SER A 54 -3.40 -3.95 16.10
CA SER A 54 -3.20 -3.71 14.67
C SER A 54 -4.54 -3.67 13.93
N GLU A 55 -4.59 -2.95 12.81
CA GLU A 55 -5.77 -2.90 11.92
C GLU A 55 -6.15 -4.29 11.34
N LYS A 56 -5.22 -5.25 11.39
CA LYS A 56 -5.40 -6.62 10.91
C LYS A 56 -6.20 -7.49 11.87
N VAL A 57 -6.39 -7.04 13.09
CA VAL A 57 -7.05 -7.80 14.15
C VAL A 57 -8.40 -7.16 14.44
N LYS A 58 -9.49 -7.83 14.06
CA LYS A 58 -10.82 -7.43 14.51
C LYS A 58 -10.92 -7.70 16.00
N ASN A 59 -11.10 -6.63 16.76
CA ASN A 59 -11.35 -6.71 18.18
C ASN A 59 -12.63 -7.52 18.46
N GLN A 60 -12.46 -8.70 19.04
CA GLN A 60 -13.56 -9.58 19.48
C GLN A 60 -13.70 -9.59 21.01
N TRP A 61 -13.00 -8.69 21.69
CA TRP A 61 -13.15 -8.51 23.11
C TRP A 61 -14.52 -7.92 23.42
N VAL A 62 -15.18 -8.48 24.42
CA VAL A 62 -16.55 -8.08 24.82
C VAL A 62 -16.48 -7.24 26.07
N PHE A 63 -17.03 -6.03 26.03
CA PHE A 63 -17.22 -5.20 27.19
C PHE A 63 -18.69 -5.27 27.63
N LYS A 64 -18.93 -5.71 28.89
CA LYS A 64 -20.25 -5.77 29.50
C LYS A 64 -20.15 -5.51 31.00
N ASP A 65 -21.03 -4.68 31.52
CA ASP A 65 -21.21 -4.39 32.95
C ASP A 65 -19.89 -3.99 33.67
N GLY A 66 -19.06 -3.19 33.03
CA GLY A 66 -17.77 -2.74 33.57
C GLY A 66 -16.63 -3.77 33.45
N VAL A 67 -16.87 -4.90 32.83
CA VAL A 67 -15.90 -5.99 32.62
C VAL A 67 -15.57 -6.11 31.14
N LEU A 68 -14.29 -6.11 30.83
CA LEU A 68 -13.75 -6.39 29.51
C LEU A 68 -13.25 -7.84 29.47
N THR A 69 -13.85 -8.66 28.63
CA THR A 69 -13.49 -10.09 28.47
C THR A 69 -12.65 -10.27 27.22
N ALA A 70 -11.47 -10.90 27.38
CA ALA A 70 -10.61 -11.23 26.27
C ALA A 70 -11.26 -12.21 25.30
N SER A 71 -11.03 -12.01 24.02
CA SER A 71 -11.43 -12.94 22.98
C SER A 71 -10.65 -14.27 23.08
N PRO A 72 -11.25 -15.42 22.75
CA PRO A 72 -10.54 -16.68 22.66
C PRO A 72 -9.62 -16.79 21.42
N MET A 73 -9.03 -15.68 21.01
CA MET A 73 -8.16 -15.52 19.83
C MET A 73 -6.80 -14.95 20.24
N TRP A 74 -5.88 -14.80 19.28
CA TRP A 74 -4.59 -14.13 19.45
C TRP A 74 -4.68 -12.61 19.20
N ASP A 75 -5.77 -11.97 19.57
CA ASP A 75 -5.98 -10.56 19.41
C ASP A 75 -5.70 -9.82 20.71
N SER A 76 -4.85 -8.84 20.68
CA SER A 76 -4.49 -8.03 21.85
C SER A 76 -5.03 -6.62 21.71
N LEU A 77 -5.27 -5.98 22.84
CA LEU A 77 -5.64 -4.58 22.90
C LEU A 77 -4.51 -3.75 23.49
N VAL A 78 -4.40 -2.50 23.05
CA VAL A 78 -3.39 -1.57 23.56
C VAL A 78 -4.02 -0.27 24.01
N THR A 79 -3.37 0.42 24.95
CA THR A 79 -3.76 1.79 25.27
C THR A 79 -3.49 2.67 24.04
N PRO A 80 -4.35 3.67 23.78
CA PRO A 80 -4.11 4.58 22.66
C PRO A 80 -2.87 5.46 22.85
N ASP A 81 -2.52 5.75 24.12
CA ASP A 81 -1.34 6.53 24.47
C ASP A 81 -0.16 5.63 24.79
N SER A 82 1.04 6.16 24.59
CA SER A 82 2.31 5.59 25.04
C SER A 82 2.72 6.17 26.39
N TYR A 83 3.41 5.36 27.22
CA TYR A 83 3.78 5.75 28.57
C TYR A 83 5.26 5.51 28.79
N THR A 84 5.93 6.46 29.48
CA THR A 84 7.33 6.35 29.91
C THR A 84 7.36 5.82 31.32
N ASP A 85 7.23 6.70 32.33
CA ASP A 85 7.16 6.34 33.72
C ASP A 85 5.71 6.46 34.21
N PHE A 86 5.24 5.49 34.97
CA PHE A 86 3.84 5.47 35.39
C PHE A 86 3.59 4.61 36.63
N GLN A 87 2.47 4.87 37.25
CA GLN A 87 1.77 3.96 38.14
C GLN A 87 0.54 3.42 37.43
N MET A 88 0.23 2.12 37.61
CA MET A 88 -0.93 1.47 37.00
C MET A 88 -1.56 0.50 38.01
N HIS A 89 -2.88 0.44 37.99
CA HIS A 89 -3.67 -0.60 38.62
C HIS A 89 -4.50 -1.34 37.60
N VAL A 90 -4.66 -2.64 37.77
CA VAL A 90 -5.55 -3.48 36.97
C VAL A 90 -6.09 -4.64 37.75
N GLU A 91 -7.40 -4.86 37.68
CA GLU A 91 -8.03 -6.07 38.21
C GLU A 91 -8.26 -7.07 37.06
N PHE A 92 -7.97 -8.34 37.31
CA PHE A 92 -8.17 -9.43 36.35
C PHE A 92 -8.76 -10.68 37.00
N ASN A 93 -9.39 -11.51 36.17
CA ASN A 93 -9.97 -12.78 36.59
C ASN A 93 -9.63 -13.82 35.53
N VAL A 94 -9.00 -14.90 35.93
CA VAL A 94 -8.60 -16.01 35.06
C VAL A 94 -9.65 -17.12 35.09
N ASN A 95 -9.90 -17.71 33.94
CA ASN A 95 -10.73 -18.90 33.85
C ASN A 95 -9.90 -20.16 34.16
N ASN A 96 -10.60 -21.26 34.53
CA ASN A 96 -10.03 -22.58 34.58
C ASN A 96 -10.58 -23.42 33.44
N VAL A 97 -9.66 -24.03 32.66
CA VAL A 97 -10.01 -24.98 31.61
C VAL A 97 -9.44 -26.33 31.98
N PRO A 98 -10.26 -27.29 32.44
CA PRO A 98 -9.79 -28.57 32.87
C PRO A 98 -9.08 -29.31 31.72
N GLY A 99 -8.00 -30.03 32.03
CA GLY A 99 -7.28 -30.89 31.07
C GLY A 99 -6.35 -30.17 30.10
N VAL A 100 -6.18 -28.84 30.19
CA VAL A 100 -5.16 -28.15 29.42
C VAL A 100 -3.85 -28.03 30.17
N ASP A 101 -2.75 -27.86 29.44
CA ASP A 101 -1.44 -27.60 29.99
C ASP A 101 -1.50 -26.41 30.98
N PRO A 102 -0.90 -26.51 32.18
CA PRO A 102 -0.89 -25.42 33.13
C PRO A 102 -0.42 -24.09 32.55
N GLU A 103 0.54 -24.09 31.61
CA GLU A 103 1.02 -22.85 30.93
C GLU A 103 0.04 -22.27 29.90
N GLN A 104 -1.06 -22.98 29.60
CA GLN A 104 -2.12 -22.50 28.69
C GLN A 104 -3.42 -22.17 29.45
N ASN A 105 -3.48 -22.40 30.76
CA ASN A 105 -4.71 -22.28 31.55
C ASN A 105 -4.89 -20.87 32.09
N GLY A 106 -5.84 -20.10 31.55
CA GLY A 106 -6.07 -18.71 31.89
C GLY A 106 -4.92 -17.78 31.47
N ASN A 107 -4.22 -18.12 30.41
CA ASN A 107 -3.03 -17.39 29.94
C ASN A 107 -3.39 -16.06 29.29
N SER A 108 -2.72 -15.02 29.78
CA SER A 108 -2.75 -13.64 29.32
C SER A 108 -1.52 -12.90 29.89
N GLY A 109 -1.40 -11.59 29.65
CA GLY A 109 -0.32 -10.77 30.20
C GLY A 109 -0.56 -9.28 30.01
N ILE A 110 0.05 -8.48 30.90
CA ILE A 110 0.16 -7.04 30.73
C ILE A 110 1.56 -6.74 30.18
N TYR A 111 1.65 -6.31 28.92
CA TYR A 111 2.90 -5.87 28.32
C TYR A 111 3.11 -4.38 28.56
N ILE A 112 4.04 -4.09 29.44
CA ILE A 112 4.48 -2.74 29.79
C ILE A 112 5.34 -2.22 28.63
N GLN A 113 4.93 -1.09 28.06
CA GLN A 113 5.54 -0.55 26.83
C GLN A 113 5.65 -1.56 25.67
N GLN A 114 4.76 -2.55 25.61
CA GLN A 114 4.86 -3.67 24.65
C GLN A 114 6.23 -4.41 24.68
N ARG A 115 7.03 -4.22 25.69
CA ARG A 115 8.38 -4.77 25.86
C ARG A 115 8.48 -5.80 26.97
N TYR A 116 7.86 -5.51 28.11
CA TYR A 116 8.03 -6.29 29.35
C TYR A 116 6.70 -6.87 29.78
N GLU A 117 6.61 -8.17 29.81
CA GLU A 117 5.38 -8.89 30.15
C GLU A 117 5.34 -9.22 31.64
N LEU A 118 4.28 -8.76 32.30
CA LEU A 118 3.85 -9.25 33.61
C LEU A 118 2.79 -10.33 33.37
N GLN A 119 3.12 -11.57 33.70
CA GLN A 119 2.34 -12.75 33.35
C GLN A 119 1.04 -12.86 34.14
N ILE A 120 -0.03 -13.21 33.45
CA ILE A 120 -1.33 -13.62 34.00
C ILE A 120 -1.56 -15.08 33.64
N LEU A 121 -1.82 -15.94 34.65
CA LEU A 121 -2.02 -17.36 34.47
C LEU A 121 -2.80 -17.95 35.67
N ASN A 122 -3.49 -19.06 35.47
CA ASN A 122 -4.05 -19.82 36.58
C ASN A 122 -2.96 -20.68 37.21
N SER A 123 -2.29 -20.16 38.24
CA SER A 123 -1.18 -20.82 38.94
C SER A 123 -1.39 -20.90 40.44
N HIS A 124 -2.66 -20.81 40.91
CA HIS A 124 -2.98 -20.99 42.30
C HIS A 124 -2.68 -22.42 42.76
N GLY A 125 -2.12 -22.54 43.94
CA GLY A 125 -1.79 -23.84 44.58
C GLY A 125 -0.46 -24.48 44.15
N ILE A 126 0.26 -23.88 43.20
CA ILE A 126 1.61 -24.35 42.80
C ILE A 126 2.62 -23.91 43.87
N ALA A 127 3.42 -24.84 44.36
CA ALA A 127 4.44 -24.57 45.39
C ALA A 127 5.62 -23.77 44.81
N MET A 128 6.32 -22.98 45.65
CA MET A 128 7.43 -22.10 45.22
C MET A 128 8.58 -22.86 44.54
N GLN A 129 8.89 -24.09 44.98
CA GLN A 129 9.93 -24.92 44.38
C GLN A 129 9.63 -25.30 42.93
N ASP A 130 8.32 -25.48 42.60
CA ASP A 130 7.83 -25.88 41.27
C ASP A 130 7.42 -24.68 40.42
N TYR A 131 7.47 -23.47 40.96
CA TYR A 131 7.02 -22.24 40.32
C TYR A 131 8.00 -21.75 39.27
N LYS A 132 7.54 -21.63 38.05
CA LYS A 132 8.36 -21.16 36.91
C LYS A 132 8.28 -19.66 36.73
N ALA A 133 9.31 -19.07 36.08
CA ALA A 133 9.29 -17.67 35.70
C ALA A 133 8.33 -17.34 34.51
N SER A 134 7.51 -18.30 34.09
CA SER A 134 6.40 -18.18 33.15
C SER A 134 5.01 -18.21 33.82
N TYR A 135 4.95 -18.27 35.16
CA TYR A 135 3.69 -18.37 35.90
C TYR A 135 3.22 -16.99 36.42
N ALA A 136 2.01 -16.91 36.96
CA ALA A 136 1.37 -15.64 37.36
C ALA A 136 2.27 -14.75 38.22
N GLY A 137 2.27 -13.47 37.95
CA GLY A 137 3.10 -12.50 38.66
C GLY A 137 4.58 -12.52 38.26
N SER A 138 5.02 -13.42 37.36
CA SER A 138 6.40 -13.39 36.85
C SER A 138 6.62 -12.26 35.87
N LEU A 139 7.79 -11.67 35.90
CA LEU A 139 8.36 -10.93 34.78
C LEU A 139 8.85 -12.00 33.78
N TYR A 140 8.08 -12.24 32.73
CA TYR A 140 8.12 -13.44 31.91
C TYR A 140 9.54 -13.86 31.50
N LYS A 141 9.95 -15.05 31.96
CA LYS A 141 11.28 -15.66 31.78
C LYS A 141 12.47 -14.85 32.32
N GLN A 142 12.25 -13.76 33.07
CA GLN A 142 13.31 -13.02 33.75
C GLN A 142 13.33 -13.28 35.27
N LYS A 143 12.18 -13.18 35.93
CA LYS A 143 12.11 -13.34 37.38
C LYS A 143 10.75 -13.89 37.80
N LYS A 144 10.71 -14.96 38.61
CA LYS A 144 9.50 -15.39 39.30
C LYS A 144 9.18 -14.45 40.46
N PRO A 145 7.91 -14.36 40.93
CA PRO A 145 7.54 -13.51 42.06
C PRO A 145 8.20 -13.97 43.35
N ASP A 146 8.53 -13.05 44.21
CA ASP A 146 9.17 -13.33 45.51
C ASP A 146 8.18 -13.97 46.52
N LYS A 147 6.87 -13.79 46.29
CA LYS A 147 5.79 -14.38 47.09
C LYS A 147 4.67 -14.87 46.16
N LEU A 148 4.11 -16.03 46.42
CA LEU A 148 2.97 -16.58 45.70
C LEU A 148 1.66 -16.20 46.37
N VAL A 149 0.86 -15.37 45.71
CA VAL A 149 -0.38 -14.82 46.25
C VAL A 149 -1.53 -14.88 45.25
N SER A 150 -1.41 -15.71 44.23
CA SER A 150 -2.48 -15.96 43.25
C SER A 150 -3.71 -16.55 43.97
N LYS A 151 -4.90 -16.10 43.62
CA LYS A 151 -6.17 -16.65 44.06
C LYS A 151 -6.66 -17.76 43.12
N PRO A 152 -7.61 -18.60 43.57
CA PRO A 152 -8.25 -19.57 42.68
C PRO A 152 -8.84 -18.95 41.42
N ALA A 153 -8.88 -19.73 40.33
CA ALA A 153 -9.55 -19.27 39.10
C ALA A 153 -11.05 -18.94 39.40
N GLY A 154 -11.53 -17.90 38.74
CA GLY A 154 -12.86 -17.34 38.97
C GLY A 154 -12.90 -16.21 39.99
N GLU A 155 -11.87 -16.04 40.81
CA GLU A 155 -11.77 -14.92 41.74
C GLU A 155 -11.04 -13.73 41.10
N TRP A 156 -11.45 -12.49 41.49
CA TRP A 156 -10.79 -11.26 41.07
C TRP A 156 -9.47 -11.07 41.81
N GLN A 157 -8.44 -10.74 41.04
CA GLN A 157 -7.07 -10.46 41.47
C GLN A 157 -6.66 -9.09 40.95
N SER A 158 -5.60 -8.51 41.51
CA SER A 158 -5.08 -7.20 41.07
C SER A 158 -3.57 -7.17 40.94
N TYR A 159 -3.10 -6.42 39.96
CA TYR A 159 -1.73 -5.91 39.93
C TYR A 159 -1.72 -4.40 40.17
N ASP A 160 -0.85 -3.95 41.10
CA ASP A 160 -0.44 -2.57 41.27
C ASP A 160 1.00 -2.46 40.82
N ILE A 161 1.29 -1.59 39.86
CA ILE A 161 2.56 -1.51 39.15
C ILE A 161 3.11 -0.10 39.25
N ILE A 162 4.37 0.05 39.63
CA ILE A 162 5.16 1.27 39.41
C ILE A 162 6.26 0.90 38.42
N PHE A 163 6.37 1.65 37.32
CA PHE A 163 7.31 1.40 36.26
C PHE A 163 8.11 2.65 35.90
N ARG A 164 9.43 2.51 35.80
CA ARG A 164 10.35 3.48 35.25
C ARG A 164 10.97 2.90 33.97
N ALA A 165 10.81 3.60 32.87
CA ALA A 165 11.34 3.16 31.56
C ALA A 165 12.89 3.14 31.58
N ALA A 166 13.46 2.32 30.71
CA ALA A 166 14.89 2.36 30.43
C ALA A 166 15.29 3.75 29.91
N ARG A 167 16.48 4.20 30.28
CA ARG A 167 17.02 5.48 29.80
C ARG A 167 18.06 5.23 28.73
N PHE A 168 18.04 6.08 27.73
CA PHE A 168 18.90 5.99 26.56
C PHE A 168 19.60 7.33 26.31
N ASP A 169 20.86 7.25 25.87
CA ASP A 169 21.59 8.35 25.26
C ASP A 169 21.78 7.98 23.78
N GLY A 170 20.99 8.59 22.91
CA GLY A 170 20.79 8.09 21.54
C GLY A 170 20.26 6.66 21.56
N ASP A 171 20.94 5.74 20.88
CA ASP A 171 20.60 4.30 20.86
C ASP A 171 21.26 3.49 22.00
N LYS A 172 22.11 4.12 22.80
CA LYS A 172 22.83 3.46 23.90
C LYS A 172 21.98 3.47 25.17
N LYS A 173 21.64 2.29 25.71
CA LYS A 173 20.97 2.17 27.00
C LYS A 173 21.94 2.58 28.13
N VAL A 174 21.60 3.63 28.90
CA VAL A 174 22.37 4.16 30.01
C VAL A 174 21.79 3.75 31.37
N ALA A 175 20.51 3.40 31.44
CA ALA A 175 19.92 2.79 32.62
C ALA A 175 18.84 1.77 32.25
N SER A 176 18.76 0.67 32.99
CA SER A 176 17.72 -0.35 32.79
C SER A 176 16.36 0.16 33.23
N ALA A 177 15.29 -0.36 32.60
CA ALA A 177 13.95 -0.18 33.13
C ALA A 177 13.83 -0.84 34.51
N ARG A 178 13.02 -0.25 35.39
CA ARG A 178 12.79 -0.75 36.76
C ARG A 178 11.29 -0.90 37.01
N ILE A 179 10.96 -1.93 37.83
CA ILE A 179 9.56 -2.23 38.10
C ILE A 179 9.35 -2.71 39.53
N SER A 180 8.32 -2.18 40.18
CA SER A 180 7.76 -2.71 41.43
C SER A 180 6.33 -3.19 41.16
N VAL A 181 5.96 -4.35 41.69
CA VAL A 181 4.65 -4.96 41.48
C VAL A 181 4.09 -5.47 42.79
N LYS A 182 2.87 -5.06 43.16
CA LYS A 182 2.05 -5.76 44.14
C LYS A 182 1.05 -6.65 43.43
N HIS A 183 0.87 -7.89 43.87
CA HIS A 183 -0.18 -8.82 43.44
C HIS A 183 -1.13 -9.04 44.64
N ASN A 184 -2.38 -8.74 44.45
CA ASN A 184 -3.37 -8.78 45.55
C ASN A 184 -2.92 -7.99 46.82
N GLY A 185 -2.30 -6.80 46.59
CA GLY A 185 -1.79 -5.94 47.66
C GLY A 185 -0.44 -6.35 48.28
N VAL A 186 0.10 -7.52 47.94
CA VAL A 186 1.37 -8.02 48.46
C VAL A 186 2.50 -7.74 47.44
N LEU A 187 3.60 -7.12 47.92
CA LEU A 187 4.77 -6.82 47.06
C LEU A 187 5.45 -8.13 46.62
N ILE A 188 5.50 -8.35 45.30
CA ILE A 188 6.08 -9.54 44.68
C ILE A 188 7.32 -9.26 43.84
N HIS A 189 7.54 -8.00 43.46
CA HIS A 189 8.77 -7.45 42.90
C HIS A 189 9.01 -6.08 43.49
N ASP A 190 10.20 -5.83 43.99
CA ASP A 190 10.61 -4.57 44.60
C ASP A 190 11.74 -3.97 43.76
N ASP A 191 11.46 -2.87 43.09
CA ASP A 191 12.39 -2.10 42.26
C ASP A 191 13.36 -2.95 41.41
N TYR A 192 12.81 -3.97 40.77
CA TYR A 192 13.61 -4.91 40.00
C TYR A 192 14.08 -4.29 38.66
N ALA A 193 15.38 -4.35 38.37
CA ALA A 193 15.96 -3.89 37.13
C ALA A 193 15.73 -4.93 36.00
N LEU A 194 14.95 -4.57 35.01
CA LEU A 194 14.69 -5.42 33.84
C LEU A 194 15.92 -5.45 32.92
N THR A 195 16.41 -6.64 32.63
CA THR A 195 17.65 -6.80 31.87
C THR A 195 17.48 -6.56 30.36
N ASN A 196 16.33 -6.95 29.84
CA ASN A 196 15.96 -6.78 28.42
C ASN A 196 14.44 -6.99 28.25
N LYS A 197 13.95 -6.91 27.01
CA LYS A 197 12.57 -7.28 26.67
C LYS A 197 12.24 -8.70 27.14
N THR A 198 10.98 -8.97 27.42
CA THR A 198 10.51 -10.32 27.74
C THR A 198 9.87 -10.99 26.51
N GLY A 199 9.99 -12.29 26.38
CA GLY A 199 9.26 -13.12 25.40
C GLY A 199 9.04 -12.46 24.03
N ALA A 200 7.78 -12.32 23.65
CA ALA A 200 7.32 -11.67 22.40
C ALA A 200 7.33 -10.13 22.43
N GLY A 201 7.90 -9.51 23.48
CA GLY A 201 8.00 -8.06 23.59
C GLY A 201 8.84 -7.41 22.48
N LYS A 202 8.57 -6.14 22.20
CA LYS A 202 9.38 -5.31 21.29
C LYS A 202 10.78 -5.08 21.83
N LYS A 203 11.73 -4.79 20.95
CA LYS A 203 13.10 -4.41 21.32
C LYS A 203 13.09 -3.16 22.22
N GLU A 204 13.99 -3.10 23.19
CA GLU A 204 14.19 -1.88 23.99
C GLU A 204 14.71 -0.74 23.11
N GLY A 205 14.29 0.47 23.44
CA GLY A 205 14.64 1.70 22.73
C GLY A 205 14.15 2.92 23.50
N PRO A 206 14.54 4.13 23.09
CA PRO A 206 14.18 5.37 23.76
C PRO A 206 12.70 5.73 23.62
N GLU A 207 12.00 5.27 22.59
CA GLU A 207 10.61 5.64 22.35
C GLU A 207 9.69 4.96 23.35
N PRO A 208 8.72 5.69 23.93
CA PRO A 208 7.67 5.08 24.73
C PRO A 208 6.69 4.31 23.84
N PHE A 209 6.13 3.22 24.38
CA PHE A 209 5.07 2.45 23.73
C PHE A 209 3.82 2.33 24.59
N PRO A 210 2.65 1.99 23.98
CA PRO A 210 1.43 1.66 24.69
C PRO A 210 1.57 0.49 25.66
N ILE A 211 0.65 0.43 26.63
CA ILE A 211 0.45 -0.77 27.45
C ILE A 211 -0.44 -1.74 26.67
N LYS A 212 -0.05 -3.02 26.63
CA LYS A 212 -0.78 -4.05 25.90
C LYS A 212 -1.44 -5.05 26.85
N PHE A 213 -2.72 -5.29 26.64
CA PHE A 213 -3.50 -6.35 27.25
C PHE A 213 -3.51 -7.53 26.26
N GLN A 214 -2.90 -8.64 26.65
CA GLN A 214 -2.68 -9.75 25.72
C GLN A 214 -3.93 -10.61 25.56
N GLY A 215 -4.33 -10.89 24.30
CA GLY A 215 -5.21 -11.99 23.95
C GLY A 215 -4.37 -13.22 23.66
N HIS A 216 -4.62 -14.33 24.36
CA HIS A 216 -3.84 -15.56 24.27
C HIS A 216 -4.73 -16.82 24.26
N LYS A 217 -5.80 -16.80 23.45
CA LYS A 217 -6.79 -17.88 23.34
C LYS A 217 -7.56 -18.22 24.63
N ASN A 218 -7.46 -17.41 25.65
CA ASN A 218 -8.16 -17.55 26.92
C ASN A 218 -9.09 -16.36 27.16
N THR A 219 -10.24 -16.62 27.78
CA THR A 219 -11.25 -15.60 28.09
C THR A 219 -10.97 -14.93 29.44
N VAL A 220 -9.77 -14.41 29.63
CA VAL A 220 -9.40 -13.66 30.82
C VAL A 220 -10.21 -12.36 30.87
N LYS A 221 -10.70 -11.99 32.05
CA LYS A 221 -11.51 -10.80 32.26
C LYS A 221 -10.71 -9.72 32.94
N PHE A 222 -10.96 -8.47 32.58
CA PHE A 222 -10.32 -7.28 33.13
C PHE A 222 -11.37 -6.26 33.54
N ARG A 223 -11.09 -5.52 34.63
CA ARG A 223 -11.94 -4.40 35.08
C ARG A 223 -11.09 -3.40 35.86
N ASN A 224 -11.66 -2.26 36.22
CA ASN A 224 -11.08 -1.29 37.14
C ASN A 224 -9.58 -1.03 36.86
N ALA A 225 -9.21 -0.78 35.59
CA ALA A 225 -7.84 -0.49 35.21
C ALA A 225 -7.65 1.01 34.99
N TRP A 226 -6.63 1.57 35.63
CA TRP A 226 -6.22 2.96 35.46
C TRP A 226 -4.71 3.10 35.41
N ILE A 227 -4.21 4.21 34.85
CA ILE A 227 -2.81 4.52 34.72
C ILE A 227 -2.58 6.01 34.95
N GLN A 228 -1.55 6.35 35.70
CA GLN A 228 -1.10 7.71 36.00
C GLN A 228 0.33 7.88 35.54
N ARG A 229 0.62 8.91 34.76
CA ARG A 229 2.01 9.27 34.39
C ARG A 229 2.76 9.75 35.63
N LEU A 230 4.00 9.33 35.76
CA LEU A 230 4.91 9.77 36.83
C LEU A 230 6.08 10.53 36.20
N GLU A 231 6.66 11.43 36.98
CA GLU A 231 7.97 12.03 36.73
C GLU A 231 8.91 11.54 37.83
N LEU A 232 9.60 10.42 37.58
CA LEU A 232 10.44 9.75 38.59
C LEU A 232 11.86 10.31 38.69
N GLU A 233 12.17 11.35 37.93
CA GLU A 233 13.49 12.03 37.99
C GLU A 233 13.26 13.53 38.10
N PRO A 234 14.09 14.26 38.89
CA PRO A 234 14.03 15.71 38.94
C PRO A 234 14.30 16.28 37.54
N LYS A 235 13.51 17.30 37.13
CA LYS A 235 13.82 18.03 35.90
C LYS A 235 15.26 18.52 35.95
N PRO A 236 16.13 18.20 34.98
CA PRO A 236 17.49 18.73 35.01
C PRO A 236 17.43 20.26 35.02
N LYS A 237 18.20 20.90 35.91
CA LYS A 237 18.39 22.36 35.84
C LYS A 237 18.82 22.71 34.43
N PRO A 238 18.22 23.76 33.79
CA PRO A 238 18.62 24.11 32.43
C PRO A 238 20.14 24.38 32.47
N PRO A 239 20.90 23.75 31.57
CA PRO A 239 22.34 23.95 31.55
C PRO A 239 22.60 25.45 31.30
N LYS A 240 23.54 26.04 32.06
CA LYS A 240 24.10 27.35 31.69
C LYS A 240 24.51 27.23 30.26
N LYS A 241 23.96 28.11 29.38
CA LYS A 241 24.21 28.13 27.93
C LYS A 241 25.72 28.05 27.64
N ALA A 242 26.28 26.86 27.59
CA ALA A 242 27.46 26.60 26.83
C ALA A 242 27.06 26.86 25.37
N ALA A 243 27.85 27.63 24.66
CA ALA A 243 27.58 27.92 23.24
C ALA A 243 27.23 26.61 22.54
N ALA A 244 26.02 26.48 22.04
CA ALA A 244 25.52 25.30 21.37
C ALA A 244 26.48 25.00 20.22
N LYS A 245 27.33 23.98 20.39
CA LYS A 245 27.93 23.32 19.22
C LYS A 245 26.73 22.87 18.42
N LYS A 246 26.49 23.50 17.27
CA LYS A 246 25.54 23.01 16.27
C LYS A 246 25.83 21.51 16.12
N LYS A 247 24.91 20.62 16.55
CA LYS A 247 24.94 19.22 16.15
C LYS A 247 24.82 19.22 14.62
N GLY A 248 25.96 19.24 13.92
CA GLY A 248 26.02 18.87 12.54
C GLY A 248 25.62 17.40 12.45
N TYR A 249 24.91 17.05 11.40
CA TYR A 249 24.70 15.65 11.08
C TYR A 249 26.04 14.93 11.12
N THR A 250 26.13 13.80 11.77
CA THR A 250 27.34 12.99 11.75
C THR A 250 27.32 12.23 10.43
N TYR A 251 27.88 12.83 9.39
CA TYR A 251 28.01 12.17 8.08
C TYR A 251 28.97 10.99 8.24
N VAL A 252 28.57 9.85 7.73
CA VAL A 252 29.44 8.67 7.68
C VAL A 252 30.68 8.97 6.80
N ILE A 253 30.49 9.79 5.76
CA ILE A 253 31.53 10.21 4.83
C ILE A 253 31.33 11.71 4.52
N PRO A 254 32.38 12.54 4.65
CA PRO A 254 32.33 13.95 4.22
C PRO A 254 32.01 14.07 2.73
N PHE A 255 31.31 15.12 2.33
CA PHE A 255 30.90 15.34 0.92
C PHE A 255 32.08 15.44 -0.04
N GLU A 256 33.23 15.95 0.43
CA GLU A 256 34.46 16.08 -0.32
C GLU A 256 35.04 14.72 -0.77
N LYS A 257 34.60 13.63 -0.16
CA LYS A 257 34.97 12.26 -0.57
C LYS A 257 34.07 11.69 -1.67
N ALA A 258 32.93 12.32 -1.94
CA ALA A 258 32.11 11.93 -3.09
C ALA A 258 32.83 12.35 -4.39
N PRO A 259 32.89 11.47 -5.40
CA PRO A 259 33.39 11.86 -6.71
C PRO A 259 32.60 13.05 -7.27
N PRO A 260 33.25 13.96 -8.02
CA PRO A 260 32.54 15.03 -8.73
C PRO A 260 31.42 14.45 -9.63
N ALA A 261 30.33 15.20 -9.77
CA ALA A 261 29.14 14.78 -10.52
C ALA A 261 28.80 15.75 -11.70
N PRO A 262 29.76 16.06 -12.60
CA PRO A 262 29.46 16.86 -13.77
C PRO A 262 28.50 16.10 -14.71
N ALA A 263 27.76 16.84 -15.53
CA ALA A 263 27.04 16.22 -16.63
C ALA A 263 28.05 15.69 -17.68
N LEU A 264 27.97 14.40 -17.96
CA LEU A 264 28.86 13.77 -18.93
C LEU A 264 28.25 13.85 -20.33
N ASN A 265 29.08 14.01 -21.35
CA ASN A 265 28.65 13.82 -22.73
C ASN A 265 28.13 12.39 -22.92
N PRO A 266 27.08 12.15 -23.75
CA PRO A 266 26.49 10.81 -23.94
C PRO A 266 27.49 9.70 -24.28
N LYS A 267 28.49 9.98 -25.11
CA LYS A 267 29.54 8.99 -25.44
C LYS A 267 30.45 8.67 -24.25
N VAL A 268 30.77 9.67 -23.42
CA VAL A 268 31.60 9.50 -22.22
C VAL A 268 30.81 8.74 -21.15
N ALA A 269 29.53 9.02 -21.02
CA ALA A 269 28.65 8.37 -20.03
C ALA A 269 28.56 6.85 -20.22
N LEU A 270 28.66 6.34 -21.45
CA LEU A 270 28.70 4.89 -21.71
C LEU A 270 29.88 4.20 -20.99
N GLY A 271 31.01 4.87 -20.81
CA GLY A 271 32.16 4.37 -20.05
C GLY A 271 31.94 4.29 -18.54
N SER A 272 30.92 4.95 -18.01
CA SER A 272 30.58 4.93 -16.58
C SER A 272 29.85 3.63 -16.16
N PHE A 273 29.28 2.89 -17.09
CA PHE A 273 28.50 1.70 -16.79
C PHE A 273 29.37 0.50 -16.44
N ARG A 274 28.86 -0.28 -15.49
CA ARG A 274 29.32 -1.61 -15.12
C ARG A 274 28.13 -2.55 -15.27
N ILE A 275 28.04 -3.24 -16.40
CA ILE A 275 27.00 -4.19 -16.74
C ILE A 275 27.55 -5.61 -16.70
N HIS A 276 26.67 -6.62 -16.51
CA HIS A 276 27.07 -8.03 -16.61
C HIS A 276 27.78 -8.32 -17.95
N LYS A 277 28.85 -9.10 -17.90
CA LYS A 277 29.81 -9.31 -19.02
C LYS A 277 29.13 -9.76 -20.33
N ASP A 278 28.05 -10.51 -20.25
CA ASP A 278 27.34 -11.07 -21.42
C ASP A 278 26.33 -10.07 -22.03
N PHE A 279 26.22 -8.90 -21.45
CA PHE A 279 25.33 -7.83 -21.94
C PHE A 279 26.11 -6.62 -22.41
N GLU A 280 25.46 -5.81 -23.22
CA GLU A 280 25.94 -4.51 -23.62
C GLU A 280 24.84 -3.46 -23.50
N ILE A 281 25.24 -2.22 -23.26
CA ILE A 281 24.35 -1.06 -23.21
C ILE A 281 24.78 -0.05 -24.28
N SER A 282 23.80 0.48 -25.02
CA SER A 282 24.01 1.50 -26.04
C SER A 282 23.00 2.64 -25.90
N THR A 283 23.38 3.85 -26.28
CA THR A 283 22.45 5.00 -26.38
C THR A 283 21.64 4.85 -27.65
N VAL A 284 20.32 5.01 -27.58
CA VAL A 284 19.43 4.99 -28.75
C VAL A 284 18.90 6.37 -29.14
N VAL A 285 18.74 7.25 -28.17
CA VAL A 285 18.46 8.69 -28.34
C VAL A 285 18.91 9.42 -27.09
N ASN A 286 19.39 10.64 -27.23
CA ASN A 286 19.86 11.49 -26.14
C ASN A 286 19.50 12.96 -26.37
N GLU A 287 19.84 13.80 -25.40
CA GLU A 287 19.76 15.24 -25.55
C GLU A 287 20.55 15.77 -26.78
N PRO A 288 20.05 16.77 -27.52
CA PRO A 288 18.84 17.56 -27.23
C PRO A 288 17.53 16.96 -27.75
N GLU A 289 17.55 15.83 -28.43
CA GLU A 289 16.40 15.21 -29.10
C GLU A 289 15.35 14.72 -28.06
N VAL A 290 15.80 14.30 -26.87
CA VAL A 290 14.97 13.91 -25.75
C VAL A 290 15.45 14.57 -24.46
N GLN A 291 14.50 15.01 -23.60
CA GLN A 291 14.83 15.66 -22.32
C GLN A 291 13.94 15.09 -21.21
N SER A 292 14.54 14.70 -20.08
CA SER A 292 13.82 14.14 -18.90
C SER A 292 12.79 13.05 -19.29
N PRO A 293 13.17 12.00 -20.05
CA PRO A 293 12.25 10.96 -20.48
C PRO A 293 11.79 10.12 -19.29
N LEU A 294 10.48 9.99 -19.13
CA LEU A 294 9.85 9.30 -18.00
C LEU A 294 9.25 7.95 -18.39
N ALA A 295 8.59 7.90 -19.54
CA ALA A 295 7.94 6.71 -20.05
C ALA A 295 7.99 6.67 -21.57
N LEU A 296 7.95 5.46 -22.13
CA LEU A 296 7.87 5.26 -23.57
C LEU A 296 6.89 4.14 -23.96
N ARG A 297 6.48 4.12 -25.23
CA ARG A 297 5.76 3.02 -25.89
C ARG A 297 6.25 2.91 -27.31
N PHE A 298 6.19 1.68 -27.86
CA PHE A 298 6.44 1.44 -29.27
C PHE A 298 5.12 1.20 -29.99
N ASP A 299 4.89 1.87 -31.11
CA ASP A 299 3.74 1.59 -31.97
C ASP A 299 3.96 0.36 -32.87
N GLY A 300 2.95 -0.02 -33.66
CA GLY A 300 2.98 -1.20 -34.48
C GLY A 300 4.11 -1.26 -35.51
N ASP A 301 4.77 -0.16 -35.81
CA ASP A 301 5.93 -0.07 -36.71
C ASP A 301 7.25 0.17 -35.96
N GLY A 302 7.22 0.10 -34.63
CA GLY A 302 8.41 0.26 -33.79
C GLY A 302 8.84 1.69 -33.55
N LYS A 303 8.04 2.69 -33.93
CA LYS A 303 8.33 4.08 -33.56
C LYS A 303 8.15 4.25 -32.06
N MET A 304 9.08 4.95 -31.47
CA MET A 304 9.14 5.14 -30.01
C MET A 304 8.45 6.46 -29.64
N TRP A 305 7.38 6.36 -28.87
CA TRP A 305 6.61 7.47 -28.30
C TRP A 305 7.10 7.75 -26.90
N VAL A 306 7.61 8.94 -26.62
CA VAL A 306 8.28 9.28 -25.36
C VAL A 306 7.56 10.41 -24.63
N VAL A 307 7.33 10.22 -23.34
CA VAL A 307 6.84 11.26 -22.41
C VAL A 307 8.03 11.92 -21.75
N GLU A 308 8.12 13.23 -21.88
CA GLU A 308 9.19 14.06 -21.37
C GLU A 308 8.65 15.01 -20.27
N MET A 309 9.07 14.79 -19.02
CA MET A 309 8.63 15.58 -17.86
C MET A 309 9.62 16.72 -17.57
N ARG A 310 9.74 17.65 -18.50
CA ARG A 310 10.82 18.64 -18.60
C ARG A 310 10.90 19.66 -17.47
N ALA A 311 9.79 19.90 -16.77
CA ALA A 311 9.71 20.87 -15.66
C ALA A 311 10.04 20.25 -14.28
N TYR A 312 10.29 18.94 -14.18
CA TYR A 312 10.50 18.26 -12.91
C TYR A 312 11.83 18.62 -12.28
N MET A 313 11.80 19.18 -11.05
CA MET A 313 12.97 19.42 -10.19
C MET A 313 14.18 20.02 -10.91
N LEU A 314 13.98 21.13 -11.61
CA LEU A 314 15.06 21.86 -12.29
C LEU A 314 16.07 22.45 -11.29
N ASP A 315 15.63 22.72 -10.07
CA ASP A 315 16.43 23.07 -8.91
C ASP A 315 15.86 22.42 -7.63
N ALA A 316 16.54 22.58 -6.49
CA ALA A 316 16.13 22.00 -5.21
C ALA A 316 14.84 22.62 -4.64
N ASN A 317 14.37 23.73 -5.18
CA ASN A 317 13.13 24.37 -4.80
C ASN A 317 11.96 23.97 -5.71
N GLY A 318 12.26 23.26 -6.83
CA GLY A 318 11.28 22.90 -7.87
C GLY A 318 10.70 24.16 -8.52
N THR A 319 11.54 25.14 -8.80
CA THR A 319 11.14 26.37 -9.49
C THR A 319 10.64 26.02 -10.90
N GLY A 320 9.51 26.60 -11.29
CA GLY A 320 8.91 26.37 -12.61
C GLY A 320 8.29 24.96 -12.81
N GLU A 321 8.11 24.16 -11.74
CA GLU A 321 7.62 22.78 -11.83
C GLU A 321 6.23 22.65 -12.48
N GLU A 322 5.43 23.70 -12.42
CA GLU A 322 4.09 23.76 -13.03
C GLU A 322 4.08 24.41 -14.42
N GLU A 323 5.24 24.82 -14.94
CA GLU A 323 5.32 25.38 -16.28
C GLU A 323 4.97 24.32 -17.34
N PRO A 324 4.18 24.69 -18.35
CA PRO A 324 3.72 23.76 -19.38
C PRO A 324 4.80 23.56 -20.46
N ILE A 325 5.95 23.02 -20.08
CA ILE A 325 7.08 22.75 -20.99
C ILE A 325 7.30 21.25 -21.27
N GLY A 326 6.45 20.39 -20.71
CA GLY A 326 6.47 18.95 -20.97
C GLY A 326 6.08 18.63 -22.40
N ARG A 327 6.44 17.44 -22.86
CA ARG A 327 6.30 17.05 -24.28
C ARG A 327 5.95 15.56 -24.41
N ILE A 328 5.30 15.21 -25.52
CA ILE A 328 5.28 13.85 -26.08
C ILE A 328 5.93 13.93 -27.45
N SER A 329 7.01 13.18 -27.64
CA SER A 329 7.79 13.09 -28.89
C SER A 329 7.70 11.69 -29.51
N ILE A 330 7.92 11.63 -30.82
CA ILE A 330 8.00 10.40 -31.61
C ILE A 330 9.40 10.31 -32.20
N HIS A 331 10.05 9.17 -32.01
CA HIS A 331 11.37 8.87 -32.53
C HIS A 331 11.29 7.66 -33.47
N GLU A 332 12.01 7.75 -34.59
CA GLU A 332 12.05 6.72 -35.64
C GLU A 332 13.51 6.30 -35.91
N ASP A 333 13.76 5.01 -35.98
CA ASP A 333 15.01 4.39 -36.46
C ASP A 333 14.82 4.13 -37.97
N THR A 334 15.21 5.09 -38.82
CA THR A 334 14.86 5.08 -40.24
C THR A 334 15.73 4.13 -41.05
N ASN A 335 16.92 3.79 -40.58
CA ASN A 335 17.91 2.93 -41.24
C ASN A 335 18.06 1.53 -40.61
N ASN A 336 17.31 1.28 -39.53
CA ASN A 336 17.29 0.06 -38.72
C ASN A 336 18.68 -0.32 -38.14
N ASP A 337 19.49 0.68 -37.77
CA ASP A 337 20.77 0.47 -37.07
C ASP A 337 20.62 0.39 -35.54
N GLY A 338 19.45 0.72 -35.05
CA GLY A 338 19.10 0.73 -33.63
C GLY A 338 19.37 2.05 -32.92
N VAL A 339 19.69 3.09 -33.68
CA VAL A 339 19.72 4.48 -33.20
C VAL A 339 18.55 5.21 -33.83
N TYR A 340 17.81 5.95 -33.00
CA TYR A 340 16.65 6.69 -33.45
C TYR A 340 17.10 8.03 -34.00
N ASP A 341 17.23 8.11 -35.33
CA ASP A 341 17.86 9.19 -36.08
C ASP A 341 16.89 10.29 -36.54
N LYS A 342 15.58 10.06 -36.38
CA LYS A 342 14.54 11.05 -36.70
C LYS A 342 13.62 11.27 -35.53
N SER A 343 13.46 12.52 -35.13
CA SER A 343 12.60 12.94 -34.01
C SER A 343 11.55 13.95 -34.46
N SER A 344 10.35 13.84 -33.92
CA SER A 344 9.25 14.79 -34.15
C SER A 344 8.46 15.00 -32.88
N VAL A 345 7.78 16.15 -32.80
CA VAL A 345 6.95 16.52 -31.65
C VAL A 345 5.49 16.21 -31.97
N PHE A 346 4.87 15.38 -31.13
CA PHE A 346 3.44 15.08 -31.21
C PHE A 346 2.59 16.06 -30.38
N LEU A 347 2.96 16.28 -29.12
CA LEU A 347 2.37 17.28 -28.23
C LEU A 347 3.46 18.06 -27.50
N ASP A 348 3.28 19.37 -27.41
CA ASP A 348 4.16 20.27 -26.66
C ASP A 348 3.34 21.11 -25.69
N GLY A 349 3.99 21.85 -24.81
CA GLY A 349 3.30 22.72 -23.86
C GLY A 349 2.49 21.97 -22.81
N LEU A 350 2.92 20.77 -22.40
CA LEU A 350 2.21 19.93 -21.46
C LEU A 350 2.64 20.21 -20.01
N ASN A 351 1.67 20.31 -19.11
CA ASN A 351 1.94 20.38 -17.70
C ASN A 351 2.11 18.96 -17.12
N GLN A 352 3.34 18.64 -16.68
CA GLN A 352 3.73 17.41 -16.00
C GLN A 352 3.15 16.11 -16.62
N PRO A 353 3.34 15.85 -17.91
CA PRO A 353 2.92 14.60 -18.53
C PRO A 353 3.68 13.44 -17.87
N ARG A 354 3.02 12.31 -17.55
CA ARG A 354 3.62 11.27 -16.72
C ARG A 354 3.35 9.83 -17.14
N SER A 355 2.49 9.64 -18.13
CA SER A 355 2.15 8.30 -18.60
C SER A 355 1.58 8.36 -20.01
N ILE A 356 1.74 7.26 -20.75
CA ILE A 356 1.23 7.12 -22.12
C ILE A 356 0.80 5.68 -22.36
N ALA A 357 -0.30 5.50 -23.08
CA ALA A 357 -0.68 4.23 -23.70
C ALA A 357 -1.18 4.48 -25.12
N LEU A 358 -0.77 3.65 -26.07
CA LEU A 358 -1.32 3.66 -27.42
C LEU A 358 -2.71 3.04 -27.41
N TYR A 359 -3.65 3.66 -28.10
CA TYR A 359 -5.03 3.22 -28.10
C TYR A 359 -5.74 3.63 -29.39
N LYS A 360 -6.28 2.65 -30.12
CA LYS A 360 -6.94 2.88 -31.43
C LYS A 360 -6.08 3.77 -32.34
N ASN A 361 -6.67 4.82 -32.89
CA ASN A 361 -6.00 5.81 -33.75
C ASN A 361 -5.35 6.96 -32.97
N GLY A 362 -4.93 6.75 -31.74
CA GLY A 362 -4.38 7.82 -30.93
C GLY A 362 -3.64 7.34 -29.68
N ILE A 363 -3.55 8.22 -28.73
CA ILE A 363 -2.90 7.95 -27.44
C ILE A 363 -3.78 8.34 -26.26
N LEU A 364 -3.65 7.61 -25.16
CA LEU A 364 -4.03 8.08 -23.83
C LEU A 364 -2.80 8.67 -23.16
N TYR A 365 -2.90 9.84 -22.56
CA TYR A 365 -1.84 10.36 -21.70
C TYR A 365 -2.37 10.94 -20.39
N GLY A 366 -1.61 10.72 -19.31
CA GLY A 366 -1.87 11.32 -18.01
C GLY A 366 -1.11 12.63 -17.88
N GLY A 367 -1.87 13.74 -17.76
CA GLY A 367 -1.34 15.07 -17.51
C GLY A 367 -1.32 15.43 -16.01
N HIS A 368 -1.33 16.74 -15.74
CA HIS A 368 -1.26 17.27 -14.37
C HIS A 368 -2.42 16.76 -13.49
N GLU A 369 -3.66 16.81 -13.98
CA GLU A 369 -4.85 16.40 -13.23
C GLU A 369 -5.73 15.38 -13.95
N LYS A 370 -5.69 15.35 -15.27
CA LYS A 370 -6.65 14.66 -16.12
C LYS A 370 -6.01 13.55 -16.94
N LEU A 371 -6.84 12.57 -17.31
CA LEU A 371 -6.53 11.60 -18.35
C LEU A 371 -7.16 12.09 -19.67
N TYR A 372 -6.35 12.11 -20.71
CA TYR A 372 -6.75 12.56 -22.03
C TYR A 372 -6.61 11.43 -23.05
N PHE A 373 -7.51 11.43 -24.04
CA PHE A 373 -7.31 10.76 -25.32
C PHE A 373 -7.01 11.82 -26.39
N VAL A 374 -6.01 11.59 -27.21
CA VAL A 374 -5.61 12.48 -28.30
C VAL A 374 -5.52 11.66 -29.58
N GLU A 375 -6.25 12.09 -30.61
CA GLU A 375 -6.20 11.48 -31.93
C GLU A 375 -4.83 11.69 -32.59
N ASN A 376 -4.36 10.65 -33.28
CA ASN A 376 -3.16 10.71 -34.09
C ASN A 376 -3.52 10.91 -35.57
N MET A 377 -3.24 12.09 -36.10
CA MET A 377 -3.40 12.45 -37.50
C MET A 377 -2.05 12.35 -38.23
N ASN A 378 -1.60 11.12 -38.48
CA ASN A 378 -0.32 10.83 -39.13
C ASN A 378 0.89 11.50 -38.46
N GLY A 379 1.04 11.31 -37.16
CA GLY A 379 2.13 11.88 -36.34
C GLY A 379 1.88 13.28 -35.83
N LYS A 380 0.71 13.87 -36.10
CA LYS A 380 0.26 15.17 -35.57
C LYS A 380 -0.92 14.96 -34.61
N ALA A 381 -0.98 15.71 -33.54
CA ALA A 381 -2.11 15.69 -32.62
C ALA A 381 -3.39 16.24 -33.27
N GLY A 382 -4.43 15.44 -33.19
CA GLY A 382 -5.79 15.81 -33.60
C GLY A 382 -6.63 16.25 -32.41
N LYS A 383 -7.90 15.83 -32.39
CA LYS A 383 -8.86 16.17 -31.31
C LYS A 383 -8.40 15.60 -29.98
N MET A 384 -8.43 16.44 -28.94
CA MET A 384 -8.18 16.03 -27.56
C MET A 384 -9.50 15.91 -26.79
N THR A 385 -9.69 14.79 -26.12
CA THR A 385 -10.88 14.48 -25.31
C THR A 385 -10.49 14.09 -23.91
N VAL A 386 -11.16 14.66 -22.90
CA VAL A 386 -10.93 14.29 -21.49
C VAL A 386 -11.67 12.98 -21.19
N ILE A 387 -10.93 11.98 -20.70
CA ILE A 387 -11.45 10.67 -20.27
C ILE A 387 -11.74 10.66 -18.78
N ASP A 388 -10.88 11.27 -17.98
CA ASP A 388 -11.08 11.42 -16.54
C ASP A 388 -10.62 12.78 -16.05
N GLU A 389 -11.57 13.57 -15.54
CA GLU A 389 -11.32 14.89 -14.95
C GLU A 389 -10.52 14.82 -13.66
N ASN A 390 -10.47 13.64 -13.01
CA ASN A 390 -9.94 13.45 -11.67
C ASN A 390 -8.83 12.39 -11.62
N TYR A 391 -8.08 12.22 -12.70
CA TYR A 391 -7.10 11.14 -12.85
C TYR A 391 -5.98 11.20 -11.80
N THR A 392 -5.46 12.39 -11.51
CA THR A 392 -4.32 12.57 -10.60
C THR A 392 -4.61 13.49 -9.42
N GLN A 393 -5.88 13.79 -9.16
CA GLN A 393 -6.26 14.74 -8.11
C GLN A 393 -5.76 14.31 -6.72
N ASN A 394 -5.38 15.31 -5.91
CA ASN A 394 -5.05 15.22 -4.48
C ASN A 394 -3.74 14.56 -4.09
N ALA A 395 -2.77 14.44 -4.99
CA ALA A 395 -1.43 13.98 -4.65
C ALA A 395 -0.36 14.97 -5.12
N ASN A 396 0.78 14.98 -4.43
CA ASN A 396 1.96 15.70 -4.92
C ASN A 396 2.55 15.01 -6.16
N VAL A 397 3.48 15.66 -6.85
CA VAL A 397 4.04 15.22 -8.13
C VAL A 397 4.59 13.78 -8.09
N GLU A 398 5.26 13.37 -7.01
CA GLU A 398 5.78 12.00 -6.87
C GLU A 398 4.70 10.92 -6.63
N HIS A 399 3.50 11.31 -6.18
CA HIS A 399 2.47 10.37 -5.75
C HIS A 399 1.22 10.36 -6.63
N ARG A 400 1.28 10.93 -7.82
CA ARG A 400 0.18 10.92 -8.78
C ARG A 400 0.13 9.63 -9.60
N ALA A 401 -1.06 9.27 -10.10
CA ALA A 401 -1.25 8.14 -10.99
C ALA A 401 -0.34 8.23 -12.22
N ASN A 402 0.26 7.11 -12.60
CA ASN A 402 1.24 7.03 -13.69
C ASN A 402 1.24 5.62 -14.32
N GLY A 403 2.10 5.41 -15.33
CA GLY A 403 2.38 4.09 -15.87
C GLY A 403 1.22 3.46 -16.64
N LEU A 404 0.31 4.24 -17.25
CA LEU A 404 -0.77 3.74 -18.10
C LEU A 404 -0.37 2.50 -18.87
N PHE A 405 -1.04 1.37 -18.64
CA PHE A 405 -0.66 0.08 -19.17
C PHE A 405 -1.90 -0.77 -19.52
N ARG A 406 -2.02 -1.17 -20.78
CA ARG A 406 -3.08 -2.07 -21.21
C ARG A 406 -2.68 -3.51 -20.88
N GLY A 407 -3.39 -4.12 -19.92
CA GLY A 407 -3.15 -5.48 -19.45
C GLY A 407 -3.62 -6.54 -20.45
N LEU A 408 -3.21 -7.79 -20.23
CA LEU A 408 -3.65 -8.94 -21.01
C LEU A 408 -5.19 -9.07 -21.05
N ASP A 409 -5.87 -8.68 -19.96
CA ASP A 409 -7.32 -8.68 -19.79
C ASP A 409 -8.02 -7.47 -20.40
N ASN A 410 -7.34 -6.74 -21.30
CA ASN A 410 -7.85 -5.58 -22.05
C ASN A 410 -8.22 -4.35 -21.20
N TRP A 411 -7.99 -4.39 -19.88
CA TRP A 411 -8.13 -3.23 -19.01
C TRP A 411 -6.84 -2.40 -18.99
N ILE A 412 -7.01 -1.08 -18.83
CA ILE A 412 -5.90 -0.13 -18.68
C ILE A 412 -5.68 0.14 -17.20
N TYR A 413 -4.53 -0.24 -16.71
CA TYR A 413 -4.09 -0.11 -15.32
C TYR A 413 -3.15 1.08 -15.13
N ASN A 414 -3.03 1.50 -13.88
CA ASN A 414 -2.11 2.56 -13.45
C ASN A 414 -1.36 2.14 -12.19
N ALA A 415 -0.13 2.59 -12.07
CA ALA A 415 0.54 2.68 -10.79
C ALA A 415 -0.01 3.88 -9.99
N LYS A 416 0.08 3.82 -8.67
CA LYS A 416 -0.39 4.86 -7.74
C LYS A 416 -1.89 5.19 -7.89
N SER A 417 -2.68 4.21 -8.27
CA SER A 417 -4.12 4.34 -8.51
C SER A 417 -4.84 3.05 -8.13
N ASP A 418 -6.09 3.18 -7.73
CA ASP A 418 -7.04 2.08 -7.54
C ASP A 418 -8.15 2.07 -8.61
N THR A 419 -7.92 2.75 -9.73
CA THR A 419 -8.86 2.82 -10.84
C THR A 419 -8.24 2.20 -12.09
N ARG A 420 -9.03 1.37 -12.80
CA ARG A 420 -8.73 0.86 -14.13
C ARG A 420 -9.76 1.34 -15.12
N TYR A 421 -9.38 1.40 -16.39
CA TYR A 421 -10.19 1.97 -17.45
C TYR A 421 -10.37 0.97 -18.58
N ARG A 422 -11.53 1.01 -19.24
CA ARG A 422 -11.82 0.27 -20.47
C ARG A 422 -12.90 1.02 -21.26
N GLU A 423 -12.77 1.06 -22.56
CA GLU A 423 -13.85 1.54 -23.43
C GLU A 423 -14.70 0.33 -23.86
N ILE A 424 -16.02 0.46 -23.72
CA ILE A 424 -17.00 -0.53 -24.16
C ILE A 424 -18.08 0.25 -24.92
N ASP A 425 -18.36 -0.13 -26.17
CA ASP A 425 -19.35 0.51 -27.03
C ASP A 425 -19.22 2.04 -27.11
N GLY A 426 -18.01 2.54 -27.22
CA GLY A 426 -17.70 3.97 -27.31
C GLY A 426 -17.75 4.73 -25.97
N HIS A 427 -18.00 4.03 -24.84
CA HIS A 427 -18.09 4.62 -23.52
C HIS A 427 -16.96 4.17 -22.62
N TRP A 428 -16.29 5.13 -21.97
CA TRP A 428 -15.24 4.83 -21.01
C TRP A 428 -15.80 4.37 -19.67
N ILE A 429 -15.47 3.15 -19.28
CA ILE A 429 -15.82 2.54 -18.01
C ILE A 429 -14.65 2.73 -17.04
N LYS A 430 -14.97 3.19 -15.82
CA LYS A 430 -14.04 3.26 -14.70
C LYS A 430 -14.44 2.23 -13.66
N GLU A 431 -13.52 1.36 -13.32
CA GLU A 431 -13.78 0.33 -12.33
C GLU A 431 -12.70 0.35 -11.24
N LYS A 432 -13.11 0.05 -10.02
CA LYS A 432 -12.20 -0.05 -8.90
C LYS A 432 -11.30 -1.29 -9.02
N THR A 433 -10.04 -1.11 -8.76
CA THR A 433 -9.03 -2.16 -8.68
C THR A 433 -8.21 -2.00 -7.41
N SER A 434 -7.30 -2.94 -7.13
CA SER A 434 -6.35 -2.77 -6.02
C SER A 434 -5.41 -1.61 -6.29
N PHE A 435 -5.14 -0.83 -5.28
CA PHE A 435 -4.09 0.19 -5.33
C PHE A 435 -2.73 -0.49 -5.53
N ARG A 436 -1.97 -0.07 -6.55
CA ARG A 436 -0.69 -0.68 -6.93
C ARG A 436 0.38 0.37 -7.20
N GLY A 437 1.58 0.01 -6.82
CA GLY A 437 2.80 0.62 -7.31
C GLY A 437 3.13 2.02 -6.80
N GLN A 438 4.27 2.47 -7.30
CA GLN A 438 4.80 3.84 -7.12
C GLN A 438 5.11 4.45 -8.49
N TRP A 439 6.01 3.86 -9.29
CA TRP A 439 6.37 4.31 -10.64
C TRP A 439 6.46 3.12 -11.59
N GLY A 440 5.61 3.13 -12.62
CA GLY A 440 5.55 2.07 -13.61
C GLY A 440 4.72 0.85 -13.19
N ILE A 441 4.13 0.20 -14.18
CA ILE A 441 3.36 -1.04 -14.07
C ILE A 441 3.40 -1.77 -15.39
N ASN A 442 3.50 -3.10 -15.34
CA ASN A 442 3.36 -3.98 -16.50
C ASN A 442 2.88 -5.37 -16.07
N HIS A 443 2.92 -6.36 -16.96
CA HIS A 443 2.53 -7.73 -16.68
C HIS A 443 3.54 -8.76 -17.21
N ASP A 444 3.44 -10.00 -16.70
CA ASP A 444 4.16 -11.15 -17.22
C ASP A 444 3.40 -11.81 -18.40
N ASN A 445 3.93 -12.93 -18.94
CA ASN A 445 3.32 -13.68 -20.03
C ASN A 445 1.94 -14.28 -19.69
N HIS A 446 1.55 -14.32 -18.43
CA HIS A 446 0.31 -14.89 -17.93
C HIS A 446 -0.67 -13.83 -17.39
N GLY A 447 -0.35 -12.53 -17.56
CA GLY A 447 -1.22 -11.41 -17.20
C GLY A 447 -1.14 -10.96 -15.73
N ARG A 448 -0.22 -11.46 -14.93
CA ARG A 448 0.01 -10.97 -13.57
C ARG A 448 0.70 -9.62 -13.62
N LEU A 449 0.17 -8.66 -12.85
CA LEU A 449 0.71 -7.30 -12.83
C LEU A 449 1.96 -7.20 -11.95
N TYR A 450 2.97 -6.49 -12.46
CA TYR A 450 4.22 -6.18 -11.79
C TYR A 450 4.32 -4.68 -11.57
N TYR A 451 4.79 -4.28 -10.38
CA TYR A 451 4.92 -2.91 -9.92
C TYR A 451 5.93 -2.83 -8.76
N ASN A 452 6.18 -1.66 -8.24
CA ASN A 452 7.12 -1.42 -7.15
C ASN A 452 6.52 -0.52 -6.07
N GLU A 453 7.20 -0.44 -4.95
CA GLU A 453 7.09 0.65 -3.96
C GLU A 453 8.49 1.18 -3.69
N ASN A 454 8.64 2.39 -3.13
CA ASN A 454 9.95 3.01 -2.92
C ASN A 454 10.99 2.07 -2.28
N TRP A 455 10.56 1.21 -1.36
CA TRP A 455 11.43 0.31 -0.61
C TRP A 455 11.40 -1.15 -1.09
N PHE A 456 10.55 -1.47 -2.05
CA PHE A 456 10.37 -2.81 -2.57
C PHE A 456 10.47 -2.77 -4.09
N GLY A 457 11.60 -3.22 -4.61
CA GLY A 457 11.92 -3.15 -6.03
C GLY A 457 10.89 -3.82 -6.92
N ILE A 458 10.43 -5.01 -6.53
CA ILE A 458 9.41 -5.75 -7.29
C ILE A 458 8.33 -6.27 -6.36
N LYS A 459 7.10 -5.93 -6.68
CA LYS A 459 5.87 -6.53 -6.18
C LYS A 459 5.06 -7.04 -7.36
N ALA A 460 4.25 -8.06 -7.14
CA ALA A 460 3.40 -8.61 -8.18
C ALA A 460 2.07 -9.13 -7.61
N ASP A 461 1.08 -9.23 -8.50
CA ASP A 461 -0.14 -9.97 -8.21
C ASP A 461 0.14 -11.48 -8.31
N GLN A 462 -0.38 -12.25 -7.37
CA GLN A 462 -0.23 -13.73 -7.37
C GLN A 462 -1.29 -14.45 -8.22
N LEU A 463 -2.39 -13.78 -8.49
CA LEU A 463 -3.50 -14.26 -9.32
C LEU A 463 -3.76 -13.24 -10.45
N LEU A 464 -4.60 -13.61 -11.41
CA LEU A 464 -5.07 -12.68 -12.44
C LEU A 464 -5.68 -11.41 -11.80
N PRO A 465 -5.52 -10.25 -12.44
CA PRO A 465 -5.99 -8.98 -11.88
C PRO A 465 -7.45 -9.02 -11.47
N ASN A 466 -7.76 -8.36 -10.35
CA ASN A 466 -9.11 -8.29 -9.75
C ASN A 466 -9.76 -9.62 -9.34
N THR A 467 -9.09 -10.76 -9.45
CA THR A 467 -9.67 -12.06 -9.01
C THR A 467 -10.14 -12.03 -7.56
N LEU A 468 -9.42 -11.37 -6.65
CA LEU A 468 -9.76 -11.32 -5.23
C LEU A 468 -10.63 -10.12 -4.82
N MET A 469 -11.08 -9.27 -5.77
CA MET A 469 -11.86 -8.07 -5.50
C MET A 469 -13.32 -8.14 -5.97
N ARG A 470 -13.79 -9.32 -6.38
CA ARG A 470 -15.09 -9.47 -7.03
C ARG A 470 -16.26 -9.54 -6.05
N ASN A 471 -16.00 -9.87 -4.79
CA ASN A 471 -17.02 -9.86 -3.74
C ASN A 471 -16.99 -8.51 -3.01
N PRO A 472 -17.97 -7.62 -3.21
CA PRO A 472 -18.00 -6.31 -2.56
C PRO A 472 -18.17 -6.39 -1.04
N ASN A 473 -18.61 -7.55 -0.52
CA ASN A 473 -18.76 -7.79 0.91
C ASN A 473 -17.47 -8.30 1.55
N TYR A 474 -16.44 -8.61 0.76
CA TYR A 474 -15.14 -9.10 1.23
C TYR A 474 -13.99 -8.29 0.61
N LEU A 475 -13.52 -7.29 1.33
CA LEU A 475 -12.50 -6.35 0.84
C LEU A 475 -11.07 -6.67 1.29
N LEU A 476 -10.84 -7.79 1.95
CA LEU A 476 -9.52 -8.18 2.47
C LEU A 476 -8.74 -9.03 1.46
N GLY A 477 -8.55 -8.53 0.26
CA GLY A 477 -7.75 -9.21 -0.77
C GLY A 477 -6.31 -9.44 -0.32
N ARG A 478 -5.97 -10.70 0.00
CA ARG A 478 -4.58 -11.15 0.03
C ARG A 478 -4.26 -11.79 -1.31
N GLY A 479 -3.02 -11.64 -1.81
CA GLY A 479 -2.59 -12.23 -3.07
C GLY A 479 -2.43 -11.29 -4.23
N HIS A 480 -2.85 -10.04 -4.07
CA HIS A 480 -2.31 -8.94 -4.85
C HIS A 480 -1.31 -8.18 -3.95
N SER A 481 -0.38 -7.45 -4.55
CA SER A 481 0.66 -6.71 -3.80
C SER A 481 1.58 -7.62 -2.97
N THR A 482 1.97 -8.77 -3.52
CA THR A 482 2.97 -9.63 -2.89
C THR A 482 4.37 -9.12 -3.23
N GLN A 483 5.22 -9.08 -2.21
CA GLN A 483 6.62 -8.72 -2.37
C GLN A 483 7.38 -9.87 -3.04
N ILE A 484 7.99 -9.60 -4.20
CA ILE A 484 8.80 -10.56 -4.97
C ILE A 484 10.28 -10.35 -4.68
N SER A 485 10.76 -9.09 -4.71
CA SER A 485 12.11 -8.73 -4.25
C SER A 485 12.03 -8.08 -2.89
N TYR A 486 12.83 -8.60 -1.95
CA TYR A 486 12.92 -8.06 -0.60
C TYR A 486 13.77 -6.77 -0.58
N ARG A 487 13.83 -6.10 0.56
CA ARG A 487 14.68 -4.95 0.81
C ARG A 487 16.13 -5.43 1.07
N ASP A 488 16.72 -6.01 0.02
CA ASP A 488 18.06 -6.60 0.08
C ASP A 488 19.15 -5.54 -0.02
N LYS A 489 20.35 -5.92 0.41
CA LYS A 489 21.56 -5.10 0.27
C LYS A 489 21.80 -4.78 -1.20
N LEU A 490 22.08 -3.51 -1.49
CA LEU A 490 22.48 -3.03 -2.82
C LEU A 490 24.00 -2.97 -2.97
N TYR A 491 24.45 -3.04 -4.24
CA TYR A 491 25.88 -3.05 -4.60
C TYR A 491 26.17 -1.98 -5.65
N PRO A 492 26.02 -0.68 -5.33
CA PRO A 492 26.30 0.41 -6.27
C PRO A 492 27.79 0.50 -6.60
N ALA A 493 28.13 0.95 -7.83
CA ALA A 493 29.51 1.12 -8.29
C ALA A 493 30.20 2.36 -7.72
N ARG A 494 29.45 3.24 -7.06
CA ARG A 494 29.93 4.49 -6.49
C ARG A 494 29.43 4.71 -5.07
N ILE A 495 30.04 5.67 -4.38
CA ILE A 495 29.53 6.23 -3.13
C ILE A 495 28.22 7.00 -3.44
N THR A 496 27.14 6.69 -2.73
CA THR A 496 25.79 7.19 -2.97
C THR A 496 25.35 8.17 -1.88
N LEU A 497 26.15 9.22 -1.66
CA LEU A 497 25.83 10.24 -0.65
C LEU A 497 24.59 11.07 -1.01
N GLY A 498 24.14 11.05 -2.27
CA GLY A 498 22.87 11.65 -2.71
C GLY A 498 21.60 10.96 -2.21
N ALA A 499 21.72 10.01 -1.27
CA ALA A 499 20.57 9.42 -0.58
C ALA A 499 19.97 10.38 0.45
N ASN A 500 18.63 10.40 0.56
CA ASN A 500 17.89 11.50 1.23
C ASN A 500 18.28 11.74 2.71
N ARG A 501 18.59 10.67 3.48
CA ARG A 501 18.99 10.76 4.90
C ARG A 501 20.46 10.47 5.14
N GLY A 502 21.24 10.26 4.09
CA GLY A 502 22.66 10.01 4.19
C GLY A 502 23.06 8.94 5.21
N GLY A 503 24.13 9.19 5.94
CA GLY A 503 24.69 8.28 6.95
C GLY A 503 23.78 8.01 8.14
N GLU A 504 22.84 8.89 8.44
CA GLU A 504 21.90 8.70 9.55
C GLU A 504 20.84 7.63 9.29
N GLY A 505 20.60 7.25 8.03
CA GLY A 505 19.56 6.28 7.71
C GLY A 505 19.83 5.40 6.50
N ASP A 506 20.17 5.99 5.38
CA ASP A 506 20.08 5.32 4.08
C ASP A 506 21.41 4.71 3.61
N VAL A 507 22.57 5.29 3.95
CA VAL A 507 23.86 4.75 3.54
C VAL A 507 24.56 3.95 4.66
N ASN A 508 25.43 3.02 4.27
CA ASN A 508 26.27 2.24 5.17
C ASN A 508 27.60 2.96 5.46
N LYS A 509 28.47 2.35 6.29
CA LYS A 509 29.77 2.90 6.68
C LYS A 509 30.72 3.19 5.50
N ASN A 510 30.48 2.56 4.34
CA ASN A 510 31.27 2.76 3.12
C ASN A 510 30.63 3.81 2.19
N GLY A 511 29.54 4.47 2.60
CA GLY A 511 28.84 5.47 1.80
C GLY A 511 27.92 4.91 0.73
N HIS A 512 27.64 3.62 0.73
CA HIS A 512 26.73 2.99 -0.24
C HIS A 512 25.29 2.93 0.30
N LEU A 513 24.32 3.16 -0.55
CA LEU A 513 22.91 2.93 -0.23
C LEU A 513 22.71 1.50 0.27
N LYS A 514 22.09 1.34 1.45
CA LYS A 514 21.93 0.04 2.11
C LYS A 514 20.93 -0.87 1.41
N ALA A 515 19.84 -0.29 0.96
CA ALA A 515 18.72 -0.98 0.34
C ALA A 515 17.89 0.04 -0.46
N ALA A 516 17.00 -0.43 -1.33
CA ALA A 516 16.17 0.43 -2.15
C ALA A 516 15.39 1.48 -1.32
N THR A 517 15.37 2.71 -1.82
CA THR A 517 14.64 3.85 -1.25
C THR A 517 13.84 4.62 -2.29
N GLY A 518 14.18 4.46 -3.56
CA GLY A 518 13.57 5.12 -4.70
C GLY A 518 13.24 4.17 -5.85
N ALA A 519 12.96 2.89 -5.54
CA ALA A 519 12.70 1.88 -6.57
C ALA A 519 11.60 2.33 -7.55
N ALA A 520 11.85 2.13 -8.85
CA ALA A 520 11.01 2.54 -9.95
C ALA A 520 11.03 1.53 -11.11
N GLY A 521 10.05 1.60 -12.01
CA GLY A 521 10.05 0.88 -13.28
C GLY A 521 10.16 -0.64 -13.20
N ALA A 522 9.48 -1.28 -12.23
CA ALA A 522 9.47 -2.73 -12.13
C ALA A 522 8.90 -3.38 -13.39
N MET A 523 9.63 -4.33 -13.97
CA MET A 523 9.28 -4.97 -15.25
C MET A 523 9.62 -6.46 -15.22
N ALA A 524 8.67 -7.32 -15.65
CA ALA A 524 8.97 -8.69 -16.06
C ALA A 524 9.56 -8.70 -17.48
N TYR A 525 10.69 -9.36 -17.67
CA TYR A 525 11.26 -9.52 -19.01
C TYR A 525 10.41 -10.49 -19.82
N ARG A 526 10.01 -10.08 -21.02
CA ARG A 526 9.17 -10.85 -21.95
C ARG A 526 9.69 -10.86 -23.37
N GLY A 527 10.90 -10.31 -23.58
CA GLY A 527 11.60 -10.38 -24.85
C GLY A 527 12.09 -11.80 -25.15
N ASP A 528 12.65 -11.98 -26.33
CA ASP A 528 13.21 -13.24 -26.82
C ASP A 528 14.69 -13.15 -27.18
N GLN A 529 15.29 -11.96 -27.03
CA GLN A 529 16.70 -11.72 -27.34
C GLN A 529 17.62 -12.29 -26.26
N PHE A 530 17.17 -12.39 -24.99
CA PHE A 530 17.96 -12.99 -23.92
C PHE A 530 17.91 -14.53 -23.97
N PRO A 531 19.00 -15.23 -23.64
CA PRO A 531 19.01 -16.67 -23.56
C PRO A 531 18.13 -17.21 -22.42
N PRO A 532 17.80 -18.51 -22.42
CA PRO A 532 16.82 -19.10 -21.49
C PRO A 532 17.04 -18.78 -20.01
N GLU A 533 18.30 -18.76 -19.56
CA GLU A 533 18.68 -18.50 -18.16
C GLU A 533 18.31 -17.10 -17.65
N PHE A 534 18.04 -16.15 -18.55
CA PHE A 534 17.63 -14.79 -18.22
C PHE A 534 16.16 -14.49 -18.59
N ARG A 535 15.38 -15.47 -19.10
CA ARG A 535 14.00 -15.23 -19.55
C ARG A 535 13.01 -15.09 -18.39
N ASP A 536 13.13 -15.95 -17.37
CA ASP A 536 12.28 -15.86 -16.17
C ASP A 536 12.85 -14.86 -15.17
N THR A 537 12.91 -13.58 -15.57
CA THR A 537 13.46 -12.52 -14.76
C THR A 537 12.54 -11.32 -14.70
N ALA A 538 12.70 -10.55 -13.63
CA ALA A 538 12.12 -9.22 -13.50
C ALA A 538 13.20 -8.23 -13.06
N LEU A 539 13.04 -6.99 -13.46
CA LEU A 539 14.02 -5.94 -13.20
C LEU A 539 13.35 -4.73 -12.54
N PHE A 540 14.14 -3.94 -11.83
CA PHE A 540 13.74 -2.62 -11.36
C PHE A 540 14.90 -1.64 -11.35
N CYS A 541 14.57 -0.36 -11.45
CA CYS A 541 15.50 0.74 -11.32
C CYS A 541 15.62 1.20 -9.86
N GLU A 542 16.82 1.56 -9.43
CA GLU A 542 17.06 2.30 -8.19
C GLU A 542 17.87 3.58 -8.55
N PRO A 543 17.18 4.66 -8.89
CA PRO A 543 17.83 5.89 -9.37
C PRO A 543 18.72 6.55 -8.31
N VAL A 544 18.47 6.35 -7.01
CA VAL A 544 19.31 6.90 -5.93
C VAL A 544 20.69 6.25 -5.89
N ALA A 545 20.73 4.96 -6.25
CA ALA A 545 21.99 4.18 -6.28
C ALA A 545 22.56 4.02 -7.70
N ASN A 546 21.98 4.68 -8.72
CA ASN A 546 22.44 4.64 -10.11
C ASN A 546 22.56 3.21 -10.65
N LEU A 547 21.51 2.39 -10.45
CA LEU A 547 21.56 0.96 -10.80
C LEU A 547 20.23 0.39 -11.31
N ILE A 548 20.34 -0.75 -11.98
CA ILE A 548 19.23 -1.62 -12.33
C ILE A 548 19.53 -3.02 -11.78
N ARG A 549 18.60 -3.55 -11.00
CA ARG A 549 18.67 -4.91 -10.44
C ARG A 549 17.84 -5.88 -11.28
N MET A 550 18.37 -7.05 -11.52
CA MET A 550 17.67 -8.19 -12.10
C MET A 550 17.44 -9.26 -11.03
N VAL A 551 16.23 -9.80 -11.02
CA VAL A 551 15.76 -10.80 -10.06
C VAL A 551 15.28 -12.02 -10.85
N HIS A 552 15.74 -13.22 -10.51
CA HIS A 552 15.20 -14.45 -11.05
C HIS A 552 13.83 -14.75 -10.43
N LEU A 553 12.86 -15.13 -11.25
CA LEU A 553 11.51 -15.43 -10.84
C LEU A 553 11.30 -16.93 -10.65
N ASN A 554 10.99 -17.34 -9.46
CA ASN A 554 10.58 -18.70 -9.13
C ASN A 554 9.06 -18.81 -9.09
N ARG A 555 8.51 -19.88 -9.68
CA ARG A 555 7.07 -20.18 -9.68
C ARG A 555 6.83 -21.52 -9.00
N LYS A 556 6.53 -21.48 -7.71
CA LYS A 556 6.14 -22.68 -6.96
C LYS A 556 4.65 -22.69 -6.74
N ASP A 557 3.99 -23.78 -7.14
CA ASP A 557 2.53 -23.94 -7.00
C ASP A 557 1.73 -22.78 -7.64
N GLY A 558 2.26 -22.19 -8.71
CA GLY A 558 1.71 -21.02 -9.40
C GLY A 558 1.86 -19.71 -8.64
N LEU A 559 2.64 -19.67 -7.55
CA LEU A 559 2.95 -18.47 -6.79
C LEU A 559 4.35 -17.98 -7.11
N LEU A 560 4.46 -16.65 -7.21
CA LEU A 560 5.69 -15.94 -7.54
C LEU A 560 6.54 -15.68 -6.29
N SER A 561 7.83 -15.92 -6.43
CA SER A 561 8.87 -15.41 -5.55
C SER A 561 10.09 -15.01 -6.38
N GLY A 562 11.02 -14.25 -5.81
CA GLY A 562 12.18 -13.79 -6.55
C GLY A 562 13.47 -13.93 -5.75
N GLU A 563 14.57 -14.14 -6.45
CA GLU A 563 15.92 -14.23 -5.91
C GLU A 563 16.86 -13.29 -6.66
N HIS A 564 17.79 -12.64 -5.94
CA HIS A 564 18.82 -11.82 -6.59
C HIS A 564 19.75 -12.70 -7.43
N LEU A 565 19.88 -12.38 -8.71
CA LEU A 565 20.52 -13.28 -9.68
C LEU A 565 22.06 -13.27 -9.61
N PHE A 566 22.70 -12.16 -9.22
CA PHE A 566 24.15 -11.94 -9.39
C PHE A 566 24.95 -11.91 -8.08
N GLY A 567 24.39 -12.40 -6.97
CA GLY A 567 25.08 -12.43 -5.67
C GLY A 567 25.43 -11.03 -5.17
N GLU A 568 26.72 -10.72 -4.98
CA GLU A 568 27.18 -9.41 -4.49
C GLU A 568 27.42 -8.37 -5.59
N ARG A 569 26.72 -8.48 -6.71
CA ARG A 569 26.79 -7.55 -7.85
C ARG A 569 25.39 -7.16 -8.32
N GLU A 570 25.30 -6.05 -9.03
CA GLU A 570 24.09 -5.67 -9.73
C GLU A 570 24.14 -6.08 -11.22
N PHE A 571 22.99 -6.14 -11.85
CA PHE A 571 22.90 -6.36 -13.29
C PHE A 571 23.58 -5.24 -14.07
N LEU A 572 23.23 -3.99 -13.71
CA LEU A 572 23.83 -2.78 -14.24
C LEU A 572 23.98 -1.75 -13.13
N THR A 573 25.12 -1.08 -13.06
CA THR A 573 25.35 0.09 -12.21
C THR A 573 26.18 1.14 -12.96
N SER A 574 26.09 2.39 -12.54
CA SER A 574 26.89 3.48 -13.10
C SER A 574 27.72 4.17 -12.04
N THR A 575 28.92 4.66 -12.45
CA THR A 575 29.71 5.59 -11.65
C THR A 575 29.29 7.05 -11.85
N ASP A 576 28.40 7.33 -12.81
CA ASP A 576 27.81 8.65 -13.04
C ASP A 576 26.64 8.90 -12.09
N GLU A 577 26.71 9.92 -11.24
CA GLU A 577 25.65 10.27 -10.31
C GLU A 577 24.37 10.73 -11.00
N ARG A 578 24.48 11.28 -12.21
CA ARG A 578 23.33 11.79 -12.96
C ARG A 578 22.58 10.71 -13.72
N PHE A 579 23.10 9.48 -13.78
CA PHE A 579 22.33 8.34 -14.28
C PHE A 579 21.17 8.06 -13.34
N ARG A 580 19.94 8.40 -13.76
CA ARG A 580 18.70 8.24 -13.02
C ARG A 580 17.71 7.38 -13.81
N PRO A 581 17.95 6.06 -13.87
CA PRO A 581 17.01 5.18 -14.56
C PRO A 581 15.68 5.17 -13.80
N VAL A 582 14.58 5.44 -14.49
CA VAL A 582 13.25 5.58 -13.87
C VAL A 582 12.23 4.58 -14.39
N ASN A 583 12.46 4.00 -15.58
CA ASN A 583 11.53 3.02 -16.12
C ASN A 583 12.22 2.07 -17.11
N LEU A 584 11.62 0.89 -17.31
CA LEU A 584 12.10 -0.20 -18.15
C LEU A 584 10.98 -0.68 -19.08
N PHE A 585 11.34 -1.04 -20.32
CA PHE A 585 10.38 -1.46 -21.32
C PHE A 585 10.88 -2.65 -22.12
N ASN A 586 10.00 -3.67 -22.31
CA ASN A 586 10.20 -4.68 -23.33
C ASN A 586 10.02 -4.05 -24.71
N ALA A 587 10.94 -4.29 -25.61
CA ALA A 587 10.97 -3.68 -26.92
C ALA A 587 10.63 -4.66 -28.04
N PRO A 588 10.22 -4.14 -29.21
CA PRO A 588 9.92 -4.99 -30.37
C PRO A 588 11.11 -5.84 -30.84
N ASP A 589 12.34 -5.36 -30.68
CA ASP A 589 13.58 -6.07 -31.02
C ASP A 589 14.02 -7.10 -29.96
N GLY A 590 13.18 -7.38 -28.98
CA GLY A 590 13.42 -8.35 -27.89
C GLY A 590 14.36 -7.87 -26.78
N THR A 591 14.88 -6.66 -26.87
CA THR A 591 15.81 -6.06 -25.89
C THR A 591 15.06 -5.30 -24.81
N ILE A 592 15.79 -4.71 -23.86
CA ILE A 592 15.25 -3.82 -22.82
C ILE A 592 15.64 -2.38 -23.13
N TYR A 593 14.66 -1.47 -23.07
CA TYR A 593 14.88 -0.04 -23.13
C TYR A 593 14.74 0.59 -21.74
N VAL A 594 15.64 1.54 -21.45
CA VAL A 594 15.76 2.23 -20.16
C VAL A 594 15.56 3.71 -20.38
N THR A 595 14.59 4.31 -19.72
CA THR A 595 14.49 5.78 -19.65
C THR A 595 15.35 6.28 -18.51
N ASP A 596 16.29 7.15 -18.83
CA ASP A 596 17.16 7.86 -17.91
C ASP A 596 16.81 9.34 -17.95
N MET A 597 16.21 9.85 -16.89
CA MET A 597 15.94 11.28 -16.78
C MET A 597 17.22 12.11 -16.85
N TYR A 598 18.35 11.51 -16.52
CA TYR A 598 19.68 12.13 -16.46
C TYR A 598 19.68 13.44 -15.66
N HIS A 599 19.13 13.37 -14.48
CA HIS A 599 18.95 14.50 -13.56
C HIS A 599 19.95 14.46 -12.40
N GLY A 600 20.43 15.63 -11.98
CA GLY A 600 21.15 15.71 -10.72
C GLY A 600 20.24 15.49 -9.51
N ILE A 601 19.01 16.01 -9.56
CA ILE A 601 18.01 15.92 -8.48
C ILE A 601 16.87 14.97 -8.91
N ILE A 602 16.69 13.87 -8.19
CA ILE A 602 15.58 12.95 -8.45
C ILE A 602 14.51 13.00 -7.36
N GLN A 603 14.87 13.39 -6.13
CA GLN A 603 13.93 13.51 -5.02
C GLN A 603 13.13 14.80 -5.12
N HIS A 604 11.80 14.70 -5.02
CA HIS A 604 10.92 15.87 -5.07
C HIS A 604 11.11 16.81 -3.86
N LYS A 605 10.96 18.12 -4.08
CA LYS A 605 11.18 19.22 -3.12
C LYS A 605 10.50 19.02 -1.76
N HIS A 606 9.31 18.40 -1.73
CA HIS A 606 8.57 18.14 -0.48
C HIS A 606 9.25 17.11 0.44
N TYR A 607 10.16 16.32 -0.08
CA TYR A 607 10.85 15.27 0.66
C TYR A 607 12.34 15.51 0.82
N LEU A 608 12.89 16.60 0.24
CA LEU A 608 14.29 16.95 0.36
C LEU A 608 14.64 17.27 1.82
N THR A 609 15.49 16.45 2.43
CA THR A 609 16.07 16.75 3.74
C THR A 609 17.09 17.87 3.66
N LYS A 610 17.42 18.47 4.82
CA LYS A 610 18.51 19.44 4.88
C LYS A 610 19.84 18.86 4.38
N TYR A 611 20.14 17.61 4.77
CA TYR A 611 21.31 16.87 4.31
C TYR A 611 21.38 16.80 2.78
N LEU A 612 20.31 16.36 2.12
CA LEU A 612 20.31 16.22 0.67
C LEU A 612 20.40 17.57 -0.04
N ARG A 613 19.78 18.63 0.49
CA ARG A 613 19.94 20.00 -0.05
C ARG A 613 21.38 20.47 0.00
N GLU A 614 22.07 20.27 1.12
CA GLU A 614 23.49 20.62 1.27
C GLU A 614 24.37 19.83 0.29
N TYR A 615 24.06 18.53 0.09
CA TYR A 615 24.76 17.68 -0.88
C TYR A 615 24.53 18.13 -2.33
N ILE A 616 23.29 18.44 -2.71
CA ILE A 616 22.94 18.97 -4.03
C ILE A 616 23.75 20.23 -4.36
N MET A 617 23.80 21.16 -3.42
CA MET A 617 24.58 22.40 -3.59
C MET A 617 26.09 22.15 -3.68
N HIS A 618 26.61 21.25 -2.82
CA HIS A 618 28.03 20.88 -2.82
C HIS A 618 28.47 20.26 -4.15
N GLN A 619 27.66 19.36 -4.70
CA GLN A 619 27.95 18.64 -5.96
C GLN A 619 27.48 19.38 -7.22
N LYS A 620 26.86 20.57 -7.07
CA LYS A 620 26.32 21.38 -8.20
C LYS A 620 25.33 20.56 -9.05
N LEU A 621 24.45 19.80 -8.40
CA LEU A 621 23.51 18.92 -9.10
C LEU A 621 22.38 19.67 -9.80
N GLU A 622 22.20 20.96 -9.52
CA GLU A 622 21.24 21.83 -10.22
C GLU A 622 21.75 22.28 -11.62
N ASP A 623 23.05 22.12 -11.88
CA ASP A 623 23.61 22.50 -13.15
C ASP A 623 23.12 21.61 -14.30
N GLN A 624 22.77 22.20 -15.45
CA GLN A 624 22.29 21.51 -16.65
C GLN A 624 21.08 20.55 -16.39
N PRO A 625 19.92 21.07 -15.97
CA PRO A 625 18.80 20.22 -15.52
C PRO A 625 17.98 19.61 -16.66
N ARG A 626 18.17 20.00 -17.93
CA ARG A 626 17.33 19.58 -19.07
C ARG A 626 18.06 18.61 -20.00
N LEU A 627 18.66 17.60 -19.43
CA LEU A 627 19.26 16.49 -20.18
C LEU A 627 18.29 15.29 -20.18
N GLY A 628 18.64 14.23 -20.89
CA GLY A 628 17.81 13.03 -20.90
C GLY A 628 18.29 12.02 -21.93
N ARG A 629 18.17 10.73 -21.61
CA ARG A 629 18.70 9.66 -22.48
C ARG A 629 17.80 8.45 -22.45
N ILE A 630 17.83 7.70 -23.52
CA ILE A 630 17.22 6.37 -23.60
C ILE A 630 18.31 5.42 -24.03
N TYR A 631 18.47 4.36 -23.23
CA TYR A 631 19.44 3.32 -23.50
C TYR A 631 18.74 2.03 -23.88
N ARG A 632 19.44 1.19 -24.63
CA ARG A 632 19.07 -0.19 -24.95
C ARG A 632 20.07 -1.14 -24.29
N ILE A 633 19.56 -2.20 -23.65
CA ILE A 633 20.35 -3.30 -23.09
C ILE A 633 20.06 -4.55 -23.93
N LYS A 634 21.11 -5.14 -24.49
CA LYS A 634 21.10 -6.30 -25.38
C LYS A 634 22.00 -7.40 -24.79
N TYR A 635 21.62 -8.67 -24.96
CA TYR A 635 22.55 -9.79 -24.79
C TYR A 635 23.55 -9.76 -25.93
N ARG A 636 24.85 -9.81 -25.61
CA ARG A 636 25.92 -9.44 -26.55
C ARG A 636 25.91 -10.28 -27.83
N ASP A 637 25.81 -11.60 -27.67
CA ASP A 637 25.99 -12.56 -28.78
C ASP A 637 24.71 -12.76 -29.62
N ASN A 638 23.58 -12.29 -29.17
CA ASN A 638 22.34 -12.41 -29.91
C ASN A 638 22.08 -11.15 -30.76
N PRO A 639 21.64 -11.28 -32.00
CA PRO A 639 21.23 -10.14 -32.81
C PRO A 639 19.98 -9.49 -32.22
N ARG A 640 19.72 -8.23 -32.55
CA ARG A 640 18.43 -7.61 -32.33
C ARG A 640 17.37 -8.35 -33.17
N GLY A 641 16.15 -8.43 -32.63
CA GLY A 641 14.99 -8.91 -33.39
C GLY A 641 14.64 -7.97 -34.56
N ALA A 642 13.77 -8.46 -35.42
CA ALA A 642 13.28 -7.72 -36.57
C ALA A 642 12.52 -6.45 -36.16
N GLN A 643 12.60 -5.42 -37.00
CA GLN A 643 11.76 -4.24 -36.87
C GLN A 643 10.32 -4.62 -37.23
N PRO A 644 9.34 -4.25 -36.40
CA PRO A 644 7.95 -4.57 -36.67
C PRO A 644 7.38 -3.72 -37.80
N ALA A 645 6.36 -4.27 -38.45
CA ALA A 645 5.58 -3.61 -39.49
C ALA A 645 4.12 -4.08 -39.35
N MET A 646 3.50 -3.77 -38.20
CA MET A 646 2.14 -4.22 -37.85
C MET A 646 1.09 -3.13 -38.02
N ALA A 647 1.49 -1.86 -38.04
CA ALA A 647 0.55 -0.75 -38.19
C ALA A 647 -0.16 -0.83 -39.54
N GLY A 648 -1.47 -0.62 -39.59
CA GLY A 648 -2.28 -0.67 -40.81
C GLY A 648 -2.48 -2.04 -41.41
N LYS A 649 -1.92 -3.12 -40.85
CA LYS A 649 -2.20 -4.48 -41.31
C LYS A 649 -3.62 -4.91 -41.02
N LYS A 650 -4.18 -5.79 -41.90
CA LYS A 650 -5.48 -6.41 -41.64
C LYS A 650 -5.39 -7.32 -40.41
N ALA A 651 -6.45 -7.41 -39.65
CA ALA A 651 -6.48 -8.21 -38.41
C ALA A 651 -6.05 -9.68 -38.66
N ARG A 652 -6.42 -10.30 -39.81
CA ARG A 652 -6.03 -11.67 -40.17
C ARG A 652 -4.52 -11.86 -40.26
N ASP A 653 -3.78 -10.83 -40.69
CA ASP A 653 -2.33 -10.88 -40.85
C ASP A 653 -1.62 -10.70 -39.53
N LEU A 654 -2.33 -10.23 -38.48
CA LEU A 654 -1.83 -10.05 -37.11
C LEU A 654 -2.04 -11.30 -36.24
N VAL A 655 -2.99 -12.19 -36.54
CA VAL A 655 -3.27 -13.40 -35.74
C VAL A 655 -2.03 -14.27 -35.50
N PRO A 656 -1.13 -14.53 -36.49
CA PRO A 656 0.09 -15.29 -36.23
C PRO A 656 0.99 -14.70 -35.17
N HIS A 657 1.01 -13.36 -35.02
CA HIS A 657 1.84 -12.66 -34.04
C HIS A 657 1.34 -12.85 -32.60
N LEU A 658 0.10 -13.31 -32.38
CA LEU A 658 -0.39 -13.67 -31.03
C LEU A 658 0.37 -14.84 -30.40
N ALA A 659 1.12 -15.60 -31.18
CA ALA A 659 1.98 -16.71 -30.73
C ALA A 659 3.48 -16.40 -30.85
N HIS A 660 3.87 -15.15 -31.07
CA HIS A 660 5.26 -14.75 -31.21
C HIS A 660 6.04 -14.98 -29.90
N SER A 661 7.34 -15.31 -29.98
CA SER A 661 8.21 -15.52 -28.84
C SER A 661 8.33 -14.26 -27.95
N ASN A 662 8.48 -13.09 -28.57
CA ASN A 662 8.52 -11.79 -27.88
C ASN A 662 7.12 -11.34 -27.42
N GLY A 663 6.98 -11.04 -26.12
CA GLY A 663 5.72 -10.59 -25.53
C GLY A 663 5.20 -9.27 -26.07
N TRP A 664 6.09 -8.35 -26.48
CA TRP A 664 5.69 -7.08 -27.09
C TRP A 664 4.87 -7.30 -28.38
N TRP A 665 5.29 -8.25 -29.23
CA TRP A 665 4.58 -8.59 -30.47
C TRP A 665 3.19 -9.16 -30.20
N ARG A 666 3.08 -10.04 -29.19
CA ARG A 666 1.78 -10.62 -28.80
C ARG A 666 0.80 -9.55 -28.31
N ASP A 667 1.26 -8.69 -27.40
CA ASP A 667 0.44 -7.61 -26.84
C ASP A 667 0.00 -6.62 -27.93
N THR A 668 0.93 -6.21 -28.80
CA THR A 668 0.64 -5.26 -29.87
C THR A 668 -0.32 -5.86 -30.91
N ALA A 669 -0.14 -7.12 -31.30
CA ALA A 669 -1.07 -7.81 -32.21
C ALA A 669 -2.48 -7.90 -31.58
N GLN A 670 -2.58 -8.32 -30.30
CA GLN A 670 -3.85 -8.36 -29.58
C GLN A 670 -4.53 -6.99 -29.59
N GLN A 671 -3.81 -5.93 -29.23
CA GLN A 671 -4.35 -4.57 -29.16
C GLN A 671 -4.82 -4.08 -30.54
N LEU A 672 -4.03 -4.25 -31.57
CA LEU A 672 -4.36 -3.83 -32.94
C LEU A 672 -5.58 -4.59 -33.50
N ILE A 673 -5.68 -5.91 -33.27
CA ILE A 673 -6.85 -6.71 -33.69
C ILE A 673 -8.13 -6.20 -32.99
N ILE A 674 -8.06 -6.00 -31.66
CA ILE A 674 -9.21 -5.51 -30.90
C ILE A 674 -9.57 -4.09 -31.33
N ASP A 675 -8.61 -3.21 -31.50
CA ASP A 675 -8.81 -1.80 -31.86
C ASP A 675 -9.39 -1.66 -33.28
N SER A 676 -9.10 -2.61 -34.18
CA SER A 676 -9.70 -2.67 -35.54
C SER A 676 -11.19 -3.02 -35.51
N GLY A 677 -11.64 -3.75 -34.48
CA GLY A 677 -13.01 -4.27 -34.41
C GLY A 677 -13.34 -5.35 -35.46
N ASP A 678 -12.33 -5.86 -36.18
CA ASP A 678 -12.54 -6.84 -37.30
C ASP A 678 -12.86 -8.23 -36.72
N ARG A 679 -14.13 -8.61 -36.78
CA ARG A 679 -14.63 -9.92 -36.33
C ARG A 679 -14.43 -11.06 -37.33
N SER A 680 -13.97 -10.77 -38.54
CA SER A 680 -13.70 -11.80 -39.54
C SER A 680 -12.61 -12.79 -39.15
N VAL A 681 -11.80 -12.43 -38.12
CA VAL A 681 -10.72 -13.25 -37.57
C VAL A 681 -11.17 -14.25 -36.50
N VAL A 682 -12.42 -14.22 -36.06
CA VAL A 682 -12.95 -15.12 -35.01
C VAL A 682 -12.68 -16.59 -35.27
N PRO A 683 -12.87 -17.13 -36.50
CA PRO A 683 -12.52 -18.53 -36.79
C PRO A 683 -11.03 -18.86 -36.57
N ALA A 684 -10.12 -17.95 -36.95
CA ALA A 684 -8.69 -18.14 -36.78
C ALA A 684 -8.29 -18.04 -35.31
N LEU A 685 -8.94 -17.14 -34.53
CA LEU A 685 -8.74 -17.03 -33.09
C LEU A 685 -9.22 -18.30 -32.35
N ASN A 686 -10.37 -18.86 -32.73
CA ASN A 686 -10.87 -20.12 -32.17
C ASN A 686 -9.91 -21.30 -32.46
N ALA A 687 -9.33 -21.36 -33.66
CA ALA A 687 -8.34 -22.36 -34.01
C ALA A 687 -7.08 -22.20 -33.14
N LEU A 688 -6.58 -20.97 -33.00
CA LEU A 688 -5.40 -20.70 -32.16
C LEU A 688 -5.67 -20.95 -30.67
N ALA A 689 -6.87 -20.64 -30.15
CA ALA A 689 -7.26 -20.93 -28.75
C ALA A 689 -7.27 -22.45 -28.47
N SER A 690 -7.36 -23.28 -29.47
CA SER A 690 -7.34 -24.76 -29.37
C SER A 690 -5.97 -25.36 -29.70
N ASP A 691 -4.98 -24.59 -30.13
CA ASP A 691 -3.66 -25.06 -30.53
C ASP A 691 -2.73 -25.26 -29.33
N SER A 692 -2.73 -26.48 -28.77
CA SER A 692 -1.94 -26.84 -27.59
C SER A 692 -0.41 -26.76 -27.79
N ALA A 693 0.08 -26.67 -29.03
CA ALA A 693 1.50 -26.45 -29.29
C ALA A 693 1.95 -24.99 -29.05
N LYS A 694 0.99 -24.06 -28.87
CA LYS A 694 1.23 -22.64 -28.70
C LYS A 694 0.54 -22.07 -27.46
N PRO A 695 0.92 -22.44 -26.22
CA PRO A 695 0.18 -22.03 -25.01
C PRO A 695 0.06 -20.52 -24.86
N LEU A 696 1.10 -19.73 -25.13
CA LEU A 696 1.00 -18.27 -25.08
C LEU A 696 0.07 -17.73 -26.19
N GLY A 697 0.06 -18.36 -27.37
CA GLY A 697 -0.90 -18.05 -28.42
C GLY A 697 -2.34 -18.35 -28.01
N GLN A 698 -2.58 -19.47 -27.31
CA GLN A 698 -3.90 -19.81 -26.75
C GLN A 698 -4.40 -18.71 -25.80
N ILE A 699 -3.55 -18.28 -24.88
CA ILE A 699 -3.88 -17.23 -23.91
C ILE A 699 -4.25 -15.93 -24.65
N HIS A 700 -3.41 -15.46 -25.56
CA HIS A 700 -3.66 -14.22 -26.32
C HIS A 700 -4.89 -14.33 -27.24
N ALA A 701 -5.13 -15.47 -27.86
CA ALA A 701 -6.34 -15.69 -28.68
C ALA A 701 -7.62 -15.59 -27.85
N LEU A 702 -7.65 -16.22 -26.66
CA LEU A 702 -8.77 -16.13 -25.73
C LEU A 702 -9.07 -14.68 -25.31
N TRP A 703 -8.05 -13.93 -24.90
CA TRP A 703 -8.21 -12.54 -24.48
C TRP A 703 -8.48 -11.59 -25.65
N THR A 704 -8.06 -11.95 -26.89
CA THR A 704 -8.45 -11.23 -28.12
C THR A 704 -9.92 -11.41 -28.41
N LEU A 705 -10.44 -12.67 -28.34
CA LEU A 705 -11.87 -12.96 -28.47
C LEU A 705 -12.71 -12.20 -27.42
N GLU A 706 -12.23 -12.14 -26.16
CA GLU A 706 -12.90 -11.36 -25.12
C GLU A 706 -12.93 -9.86 -25.45
N GLY A 707 -11.81 -9.31 -25.93
CA GLY A 707 -11.70 -7.91 -26.30
C GLY A 707 -12.59 -7.52 -27.49
N LEU A 708 -12.83 -8.43 -28.41
CA LEU A 708 -13.75 -8.27 -29.55
C LEU A 708 -15.23 -8.49 -29.14
N GLY A 709 -15.51 -8.99 -27.93
CA GLY A 709 -16.85 -9.41 -27.51
C GLY A 709 -17.31 -10.73 -28.14
N GLU A 710 -16.38 -11.56 -28.63
CA GLU A 710 -16.63 -12.77 -29.40
C GLU A 710 -16.19 -14.07 -28.67
N ILE A 711 -15.94 -13.98 -27.35
CA ILE A 711 -15.65 -15.19 -26.59
C ILE A 711 -16.80 -16.20 -26.69
N ASN A 712 -16.48 -17.46 -26.91
CA ASN A 712 -17.48 -18.47 -27.19
C ASN A 712 -17.12 -19.85 -26.61
N VAL A 713 -18.10 -20.75 -26.56
CA VAL A 713 -17.98 -22.12 -26.01
C VAL A 713 -16.89 -22.93 -26.70
N SER A 714 -16.74 -22.78 -28.00
CA SER A 714 -15.76 -23.56 -28.78
C SER A 714 -14.33 -23.23 -28.36
N ALA A 715 -14.01 -21.92 -28.27
CA ALA A 715 -12.69 -21.46 -27.81
C ALA A 715 -12.40 -21.91 -26.37
N ILE A 716 -13.37 -21.74 -25.46
CA ILE A 716 -13.20 -22.17 -24.06
C ILE A 716 -12.99 -23.66 -23.96
N LYS A 717 -13.84 -24.51 -24.60
CA LYS A 717 -13.69 -25.96 -24.58
C LYS A 717 -12.37 -26.43 -25.21
N GLY A 718 -11.91 -25.76 -26.27
CA GLY A 718 -10.60 -26.01 -26.84
C GLY A 718 -9.48 -25.79 -25.86
N ALA A 719 -9.48 -24.64 -25.21
CA ALA A 719 -8.48 -24.25 -24.22
C ALA A 719 -8.52 -25.07 -22.92
N LEU A 720 -9.72 -25.51 -22.46
CA LEU A 720 -9.85 -26.37 -21.27
C LEU A 720 -9.22 -27.77 -21.45
N LYS A 721 -8.83 -28.15 -22.66
CA LYS A 721 -8.07 -29.37 -22.94
C LYS A 721 -6.55 -29.18 -22.86
N SER A 722 -6.07 -27.96 -22.67
CA SER A 722 -4.65 -27.67 -22.61
C SER A 722 -3.95 -28.39 -21.46
N SER A 723 -2.70 -28.78 -21.67
CA SER A 723 -1.83 -29.26 -20.60
C SER A 723 -1.22 -28.09 -19.81
N ASP A 724 -1.18 -26.90 -20.37
CA ASP A 724 -0.61 -25.71 -19.73
C ASP A 724 -1.57 -25.13 -18.67
N PRO A 725 -1.13 -25.02 -17.41
CA PRO A 725 -2.00 -24.59 -16.31
C PRO A 725 -2.43 -23.10 -16.40
N TYR A 726 -1.69 -22.25 -17.11
CA TYR A 726 -2.02 -20.84 -17.28
C TYR A 726 -3.02 -20.60 -18.42
N VAL A 727 -3.02 -21.48 -19.43
CA VAL A 727 -4.11 -21.54 -20.43
C VAL A 727 -5.41 -21.93 -19.73
N LEU A 728 -5.36 -22.98 -18.87
CA LEU A 728 -6.53 -23.40 -18.08
C LEU A 728 -7.03 -22.28 -17.16
N GLU A 729 -6.12 -21.58 -16.48
CA GLU A 729 -6.48 -20.43 -15.63
C GLU A 729 -7.25 -19.35 -16.41
N SER A 730 -6.75 -18.97 -17.62
CA SER A 730 -7.41 -17.99 -18.48
C SER A 730 -8.76 -18.50 -18.99
N ALA A 731 -8.85 -19.76 -19.43
CA ALA A 731 -10.08 -20.37 -19.92
C ALA A 731 -11.15 -20.45 -18.81
N ILE A 732 -10.80 -20.86 -17.58
CA ILE A 732 -11.70 -20.88 -16.42
C ILE A 732 -12.17 -19.46 -16.12
N ARG A 733 -11.28 -18.48 -16.13
CA ARG A 733 -11.62 -17.07 -15.88
C ARG A 733 -12.61 -16.53 -16.91
N LEU A 734 -12.40 -16.81 -18.18
CA LEU A 734 -13.23 -16.34 -19.30
C LEU A 734 -14.54 -17.12 -19.44
N SER A 735 -14.59 -18.38 -18.96
CA SER A 735 -15.85 -19.15 -18.92
C SER A 735 -16.93 -18.45 -18.09
N GLU A 736 -16.55 -17.63 -17.11
CA GLU A 736 -17.49 -16.85 -16.29
C GLU A 736 -18.39 -15.91 -17.13
N LEU A 737 -17.93 -15.46 -18.29
CA LEU A 737 -18.69 -14.57 -19.18
C LEU A 737 -19.81 -15.31 -19.93
N LEU A 738 -19.67 -16.63 -20.14
CA LEU A 738 -20.60 -17.47 -20.89
C LEU A 738 -21.57 -18.26 -20.01
N ILE A 739 -21.31 -18.30 -18.72
CA ILE A 739 -21.89 -19.26 -17.77
C ILE A 739 -23.39 -19.06 -17.59
N ILE A 740 -23.92 -17.85 -17.74
CA ILE A 740 -25.37 -17.60 -17.62
C ILE A 740 -26.12 -18.22 -18.82
N SER A 741 -25.53 -18.21 -20.01
CA SER A 741 -26.14 -18.71 -21.23
C SER A 741 -25.80 -20.17 -21.54
N GLU A 742 -24.60 -20.64 -21.14
CA GLU A 742 -23.98 -21.89 -21.59
C GLU A 742 -23.48 -22.78 -20.44
N ALA A 743 -24.02 -22.59 -19.23
CA ALA A 743 -23.57 -23.31 -18.02
C ALA A 743 -23.61 -24.84 -18.21
N VAL A 744 -24.70 -25.37 -18.78
CA VAL A 744 -24.87 -26.82 -19.00
C VAL A 744 -23.78 -27.38 -19.92
N THR A 745 -23.32 -26.57 -20.88
CA THR A 745 -22.34 -26.99 -21.89
C THR A 745 -20.90 -26.95 -21.39
N LEU A 746 -20.57 -26.04 -20.46
CA LEU A 746 -19.21 -25.83 -19.94
C LEU A 746 -18.95 -26.54 -18.60
N PHE A 747 -20.00 -26.75 -17.78
CA PHE A 747 -19.84 -27.28 -16.44
C PHE A 747 -19.16 -28.67 -16.39
N PRO A 748 -19.47 -29.64 -17.28
CA PRO A 748 -18.75 -30.93 -17.28
C PRO A 748 -17.22 -30.74 -17.46
N ALA A 749 -16.80 -29.90 -18.40
CA ALA A 749 -15.38 -29.65 -18.63
C ALA A 749 -14.70 -28.93 -17.45
N LEU A 750 -15.41 -28.08 -16.70
CA LEU A 750 -14.91 -27.49 -15.47
C LEU A 750 -14.83 -28.51 -14.34
N THR A 751 -15.76 -29.46 -14.28
CA THR A 751 -15.77 -30.55 -13.29
C THR A 751 -14.56 -31.47 -13.46
N ASP A 752 -14.20 -31.79 -14.69
CA ASP A 752 -13.04 -32.64 -15.01
C ASP A 752 -11.72 -32.05 -14.45
N LEU A 753 -11.62 -30.72 -14.34
CA LEU A 753 -10.45 -30.03 -13.80
C LEU A 753 -10.27 -30.22 -12.29
N GLU A 754 -11.28 -30.72 -11.56
CA GLU A 754 -11.15 -31.00 -10.12
C GLU A 754 -10.06 -32.03 -9.84
N SER A 755 -9.85 -32.98 -10.75
CA SER A 755 -8.80 -34.00 -10.65
C SER A 755 -7.38 -33.46 -10.83
N ARG A 756 -7.21 -32.27 -11.41
CA ARG A 756 -5.90 -31.64 -11.64
C ARG A 756 -5.17 -31.34 -10.33
N SER A 757 -3.85 -31.47 -10.36
CA SER A 757 -2.99 -31.23 -9.18
C SER A 757 -2.45 -29.81 -9.10
N GLU A 758 -2.45 -29.08 -10.22
CA GLU A 758 -1.86 -27.73 -10.30
C GLU A 758 -2.68 -26.70 -9.52
N LEU A 759 -2.09 -26.18 -8.44
CA LEU A 759 -2.77 -25.26 -7.56
C LEU A 759 -3.20 -23.94 -8.22
N VAL A 760 -2.57 -23.53 -9.31
CA VAL A 760 -3.00 -22.35 -10.07
C VAL A 760 -4.37 -22.58 -10.70
N VAL A 761 -4.60 -23.79 -11.27
CA VAL A 761 -5.89 -24.20 -11.84
C VAL A 761 -6.95 -24.29 -10.75
N GLN A 762 -6.63 -24.98 -9.67
CA GLN A 762 -7.55 -25.18 -8.53
C GLN A 762 -7.96 -23.84 -7.88
N ARG A 763 -7.03 -22.88 -7.74
CA ARG A 763 -7.35 -21.55 -7.20
C ARG A 763 -8.31 -20.76 -8.10
N GLN A 764 -8.06 -20.77 -9.42
CA GLN A 764 -8.97 -20.11 -10.35
C GLN A 764 -10.33 -20.79 -10.38
N LEU A 765 -10.34 -22.12 -10.33
CA LEU A 765 -11.59 -22.88 -10.25
C LEU A 765 -12.38 -22.50 -8.97
N ALA A 766 -11.72 -22.44 -7.81
CA ALA A 766 -12.34 -21.98 -6.56
C ALA A 766 -12.87 -20.54 -6.66
N ALA A 767 -12.17 -19.66 -7.36
CA ALA A 767 -12.59 -18.28 -7.58
C ALA A 767 -13.79 -18.15 -8.53
N SER A 768 -13.96 -19.09 -9.48
CA SER A 768 -14.96 -19.00 -10.55
C SER A 768 -16.26 -19.77 -10.23
N LEU A 769 -16.18 -20.93 -9.56
CA LEU A 769 -17.32 -21.78 -9.30
C LEU A 769 -18.45 -21.11 -8.51
N GLY A 770 -18.12 -20.26 -7.53
CA GLY A 770 -19.11 -19.52 -6.75
C GLY A 770 -19.97 -18.55 -7.58
N ARG A 771 -19.51 -18.16 -8.78
CA ARG A 771 -20.21 -17.27 -9.69
C ARG A 771 -21.24 -18.02 -10.57
N LEU A 772 -21.13 -19.34 -10.64
CA LEU A 772 -22.05 -20.20 -11.42
C LEU A 772 -23.40 -20.29 -10.69
N PRO A 773 -24.53 -20.03 -11.36
CA PRO A 773 -25.85 -20.05 -10.72
C PRO A 773 -26.41 -21.49 -10.56
N SER A 774 -25.59 -22.44 -10.11
CA SER A 774 -26.04 -23.82 -9.88
C SER A 774 -25.59 -24.35 -8.50
N GLU A 775 -26.36 -25.28 -7.92
CA GLU A 775 -26.03 -25.97 -6.66
C GLU A 775 -24.85 -26.92 -6.85
N GLU A 776 -24.76 -27.58 -8.02
CA GLU A 776 -23.67 -28.49 -8.36
C GLU A 776 -22.31 -27.74 -8.41
N ALA A 777 -22.33 -26.48 -8.85
CA ALA A 777 -21.11 -25.66 -8.85
C ALA A 777 -20.68 -25.31 -7.42
N LEU A 778 -21.61 -25.06 -6.50
CA LEU A 778 -21.28 -24.88 -5.09
C LEU A 778 -20.81 -26.17 -4.43
N ALA A 779 -21.40 -27.33 -4.78
CA ALA A 779 -20.94 -28.63 -4.30
C ALA A 779 -19.50 -28.92 -4.78
N LEU A 780 -19.19 -28.61 -6.04
CA LEU A 780 -17.85 -28.72 -6.59
C LEU A 780 -16.88 -27.72 -5.90
N LEU A 781 -17.33 -26.47 -5.64
CA LEU A 781 -16.54 -25.51 -4.89
C LEU A 781 -16.21 -26.01 -3.48
N LYS A 782 -17.19 -26.61 -2.78
CA LYS A 782 -16.95 -27.24 -1.46
C LYS A 782 -15.86 -28.29 -1.54
N LYS A 783 -15.88 -29.15 -2.56
CA LYS A 783 -14.89 -30.21 -2.78
C LYS A 783 -13.50 -29.62 -3.04
N VAL A 784 -13.38 -28.69 -3.99
CA VAL A 784 -12.13 -28.01 -4.35
C VAL A 784 -11.54 -27.25 -3.16
N LEU A 785 -12.37 -26.50 -2.43
CA LEU A 785 -11.96 -25.74 -1.26
C LEU A 785 -11.48 -26.65 -0.12
N THR A 786 -12.22 -27.70 0.21
CA THR A 786 -11.86 -28.61 1.31
C THR A 786 -10.54 -29.32 1.04
N LYS A 787 -10.32 -29.80 -0.20
CA LYS A 787 -9.09 -30.45 -0.65
C LYS A 787 -7.87 -29.54 -0.50
N ASN A 788 -8.03 -28.25 -0.78
CA ASN A 788 -6.93 -27.28 -0.89
C ASN A 788 -6.93 -26.19 0.20
N ILE A 789 -7.71 -26.34 1.26
CA ILE A 789 -7.97 -25.30 2.25
C ILE A 789 -6.71 -24.72 2.91
N ASN A 790 -5.65 -25.52 3.05
CA ASN A 790 -4.40 -25.12 3.65
C ASN A 790 -3.43 -24.43 2.67
N ALA A 791 -3.68 -24.54 1.37
CA ALA A 791 -2.85 -23.88 0.37
C ALA A 791 -3.14 -22.36 0.32
N PRO A 792 -2.15 -21.54 -0.02
CA PRO A 792 -2.30 -20.08 -0.03
C PRO A 792 -3.40 -19.61 -0.98
N TYR A 793 -4.16 -18.59 -0.55
CA TYR A 793 -5.19 -17.88 -1.31
C TYR A 793 -6.46 -18.65 -1.69
N PHE A 794 -6.63 -19.91 -1.29
CA PHE A 794 -7.86 -20.65 -1.61
C PHE A 794 -9.09 -20.09 -0.91
N ARG A 795 -8.97 -19.72 0.37
CA ARG A 795 -10.07 -19.08 1.10
C ARG A 795 -10.48 -17.76 0.45
N GLU A 796 -9.49 -16.97 0.12
CA GLU A 796 -9.66 -15.67 -0.50
C GLU A 796 -10.24 -15.78 -1.93
N ALA A 797 -9.81 -16.77 -2.70
CA ALA A 797 -10.35 -17.08 -4.03
C ALA A 797 -11.81 -17.51 -3.96
N ALA A 798 -12.14 -18.47 -3.09
CA ALA A 798 -13.50 -18.98 -2.93
C ALA A 798 -14.47 -17.86 -2.48
N ILE A 799 -14.13 -17.10 -1.42
CA ILE A 799 -15.01 -16.04 -0.93
C ILE A 799 -15.21 -14.93 -1.95
N SER A 800 -14.18 -14.63 -2.77
CA SER A 800 -14.27 -13.64 -3.84
C SER A 800 -15.28 -14.03 -4.92
N GLY A 801 -15.40 -15.33 -5.23
CA GLY A 801 -16.39 -15.83 -6.19
C GLY A 801 -17.82 -15.90 -5.67
N LEU A 802 -18.03 -15.90 -4.36
CA LEU A 802 -19.33 -16.15 -3.71
C LEU A 802 -20.23 -14.92 -3.57
N ALA A 803 -19.90 -13.80 -4.21
CA ALA A 803 -20.72 -12.59 -4.09
C ALA A 803 -22.21 -12.85 -4.32
N GLY A 804 -23.02 -12.67 -3.29
CA GLY A 804 -24.44 -12.93 -3.37
C GLY A 804 -24.89 -14.32 -2.92
N ARG A 805 -24.00 -15.28 -2.83
CA ARG A 805 -24.28 -16.71 -2.51
C ARG A 805 -23.63 -17.17 -1.18
N GLU A 806 -23.14 -16.23 -0.37
CA GLU A 806 -22.39 -16.56 0.86
C GLU A 806 -23.24 -17.34 1.86
N ARG A 807 -24.55 -17.04 1.97
CA ARG A 807 -25.50 -17.76 2.85
C ARG A 807 -25.73 -19.20 2.36
N GLU A 808 -26.06 -19.34 1.08
CA GLU A 808 -26.29 -20.62 0.42
C GLU A 808 -25.07 -21.55 0.59
N PHE A 809 -23.87 -21.02 0.37
CA PHE A 809 -22.65 -21.78 0.52
C PHE A 809 -22.35 -22.14 1.98
N LYS A 810 -22.64 -21.24 2.93
CA LYS A 810 -22.47 -21.52 4.36
C LYS A 810 -23.39 -22.66 4.82
N GLU A 811 -24.63 -22.66 4.36
CA GLU A 811 -25.60 -23.74 4.65
C GLU A 811 -25.15 -25.09 4.05
N LEU A 812 -24.65 -25.07 2.80
CA LEU A 812 -24.09 -26.26 2.14
C LEU A 812 -22.87 -26.84 2.86
N LEU A 813 -22.00 -25.99 3.43
CA LEU A 813 -20.83 -26.43 4.20
C LEU A 813 -21.26 -27.22 5.44
N GLY A 814 -22.31 -26.75 6.14
CA GLY A 814 -22.83 -27.35 7.35
C GLY A 814 -21.83 -27.40 8.53
N ASP A 815 -22.22 -28.00 9.63
CA ASP A 815 -21.42 -28.10 10.86
C ASP A 815 -20.20 -29.02 10.74
N SER A 816 -20.13 -29.83 9.70
CA SER A 816 -18.99 -30.74 9.44
C SER A 816 -17.75 -30.02 8.91
N PHE A 817 -17.91 -28.81 8.34
CA PHE A 817 -16.79 -28.03 7.83
C PHE A 817 -16.05 -27.33 8.96
N LYS A 818 -14.77 -27.69 9.19
CA LYS A 818 -14.01 -27.29 10.40
C LYS A 818 -13.09 -26.07 10.21
N ASP A 819 -13.00 -25.48 9.03
CA ASP A 819 -12.15 -24.30 8.83
C ASP A 819 -12.80 -23.01 9.37
N ALA A 820 -12.54 -22.72 10.65
CA ALA A 820 -13.09 -21.55 11.34
C ALA A 820 -12.74 -20.21 10.65
N LYS A 821 -11.59 -20.14 9.95
CA LYS A 821 -11.16 -18.92 9.25
C LYS A 821 -12.04 -18.62 8.04
N PHE A 822 -12.39 -19.63 7.26
CA PHE A 822 -13.28 -19.44 6.11
C PHE A 822 -14.72 -19.16 6.57
N ILE A 823 -15.22 -19.85 7.60
CA ILE A 823 -16.52 -19.55 8.20
C ILE A 823 -16.59 -18.09 8.66
N LYS A 824 -15.53 -17.58 9.30
CA LYS A 824 -15.43 -16.16 9.68
C LYS A 824 -15.48 -15.20 8.48
N TYR A 825 -14.93 -15.60 7.33
CA TYR A 825 -15.04 -14.81 6.11
C TYR A 825 -16.49 -14.72 5.61
N LEU A 826 -17.20 -15.86 5.60
CA LEU A 826 -18.62 -15.90 5.24
C LEU A 826 -19.47 -15.07 6.21
N ASP A 827 -19.26 -15.20 7.52
CA ASP A 827 -19.98 -14.44 8.54
C ASP A 827 -19.76 -12.94 8.39
N HIS A 828 -18.55 -12.53 8.09
CA HIS A 828 -18.24 -11.14 7.81
C HIS A 828 -19.03 -10.60 6.61
N CYS A 829 -19.05 -11.34 5.49
CA CYS A 829 -19.82 -10.94 4.32
C CYS A 829 -21.32 -10.84 4.62
N LEU A 830 -21.85 -11.78 5.38
CA LEU A 830 -23.26 -11.79 5.79
C LEU A 830 -23.61 -10.62 6.74
N THR A 831 -22.71 -10.29 7.66
CA THR A 831 -22.88 -9.14 8.57
C THR A 831 -22.86 -7.80 7.81
N LEU A 832 -21.97 -7.64 6.85
CA LEU A 832 -21.92 -6.43 6.02
C LEU A 832 -23.19 -6.29 5.16
N LYS A 833 -23.74 -7.39 4.63
CA LYS A 833 -25.03 -7.35 3.90
C LYS A 833 -26.18 -6.87 4.78
N THR A 834 -26.26 -7.31 6.03
CA THR A 834 -27.29 -6.84 6.96
C THR A 834 -27.14 -5.36 7.31
N THR A 835 -25.92 -4.88 7.42
CA THR A 835 -25.61 -3.45 7.61
C THR A 835 -25.80 -2.62 6.34
N ALA A 836 -25.42 -3.16 5.17
CA ALA A 836 -25.64 -2.50 3.87
C ALA A 836 -27.12 -2.47 3.45
N ALA A 837 -27.90 -3.51 3.79
CA ALA A 837 -29.36 -3.51 3.59
C ALA A 837 -30.10 -2.47 4.44
N ALA A 838 -29.51 -2.03 5.56
CA ALA A 838 -29.99 -0.93 6.37
C ALA A 838 -29.64 0.45 5.78
N PHE A 839 -28.72 0.51 4.80
CA PHE A 839 -28.28 1.72 4.15
C PHE A 839 -28.98 1.89 2.79
N LYS A 840 -30.01 2.76 2.74
CA LYS A 840 -30.63 3.17 1.48
C LYS A 840 -30.04 4.52 1.07
N PRO A 841 -29.36 4.62 -0.10
CA PRO A 841 -28.99 5.93 -0.65
C PRO A 841 -30.23 6.79 -0.87
N PRO A 842 -30.10 8.11 -0.99
CA PRO A 842 -31.23 8.98 -1.22
C PRO A 842 -32.09 8.50 -2.39
N SER A 843 -33.40 8.49 -2.23
CA SER A 843 -34.35 8.05 -3.26
C SER A 843 -34.41 9.02 -4.46
N ASN A 844 -34.20 10.32 -4.21
CA ASN A 844 -34.12 11.34 -5.23
C ASN A 844 -32.82 11.21 -6.05
N LYS A 845 -32.95 11.22 -7.39
CA LYS A 845 -31.82 11.05 -8.34
C LYS A 845 -30.72 12.09 -8.11
N ALA A 846 -31.10 13.38 -8.05
CA ALA A 846 -30.14 14.48 -7.87
C ALA A 846 -29.39 14.38 -6.51
N HIS A 847 -30.10 14.02 -5.44
CA HIS A 847 -29.48 13.80 -4.14
C HIS A 847 -28.56 12.58 -4.13
N ARG A 848 -28.86 11.54 -4.90
CA ARG A 848 -28.03 10.35 -5.06
C ARG A 848 -26.74 10.67 -5.79
N GLU A 849 -26.82 11.47 -6.84
CA GLU A 849 -25.64 11.93 -7.57
C GLU A 849 -24.74 12.83 -6.69
N ALA A 850 -25.35 13.79 -5.95
CA ALA A 850 -24.63 14.62 -4.98
C ALA A 850 -23.98 13.77 -3.88
N TYR A 851 -24.69 12.77 -3.36
CA TYR A 851 -24.16 11.81 -2.39
C TYR A 851 -22.93 11.06 -2.94
N GLN A 852 -22.97 10.56 -4.17
CA GLN A 852 -21.88 9.82 -4.80
C GLN A 852 -20.64 10.72 -5.06
N ARG A 853 -20.85 11.97 -5.49
CA ARG A 853 -19.75 12.93 -5.64
C ARG A 853 -19.17 13.30 -4.27
N GLY A 854 -20.01 13.50 -3.27
CA GLY A 854 -19.63 13.79 -1.90
C GLY A 854 -18.84 12.66 -1.23
N GLU A 855 -19.19 11.40 -1.50
CA GLU A 855 -18.43 10.24 -1.04
C GLU A 855 -17.00 10.26 -1.56
N LYS A 856 -16.82 10.52 -2.85
CA LYS A 856 -15.50 10.65 -3.46
C LYS A 856 -14.68 11.78 -2.83
N PHE A 857 -15.32 12.94 -2.62
CA PHE A 857 -14.68 14.07 -1.96
C PHE A 857 -14.31 13.74 -0.51
N TYR A 858 -15.18 13.04 0.23
CA TYR A 858 -14.93 12.60 1.60
C TYR A 858 -13.70 11.68 1.69
N ILE A 859 -13.65 10.68 0.82
CA ILE A 859 -12.51 9.73 0.76
C ILE A 859 -11.19 10.47 0.51
N ALA A 860 -11.22 11.47 -0.37
CA ALA A 860 -10.04 12.22 -0.75
C ALA A 860 -9.56 13.23 0.32
N ASN A 861 -10.48 13.86 1.07
CA ASN A 861 -10.17 15.05 1.88
C ASN A 861 -10.48 14.90 3.38
N CYS A 862 -11.39 14.00 3.77
CA CYS A 862 -11.93 13.95 5.13
C CYS A 862 -11.61 12.63 5.86
N MET A 863 -11.55 11.53 5.11
CA MET A 863 -11.40 10.17 5.65
C MET A 863 -10.12 9.98 6.48
N ALA A 864 -9.05 10.69 6.15
CA ALA A 864 -7.78 10.62 6.87
C ALA A 864 -7.89 11.02 8.36
N CYS A 865 -8.86 11.89 8.70
CA CYS A 865 -9.10 12.34 10.08
C CYS A 865 -10.36 11.71 10.68
N HIS A 866 -11.41 11.53 9.87
CA HIS A 866 -12.72 11.10 10.36
C HIS A 866 -13.02 9.60 10.17
N GLY A 867 -12.08 8.81 9.59
CA GLY A 867 -12.22 7.38 9.33
C GLY A 867 -13.13 7.07 8.14
N ASN A 868 -13.01 5.88 7.58
CA ASN A 868 -13.84 5.41 6.46
C ASN A 868 -15.31 5.16 6.86
N ASP A 869 -15.55 4.89 8.14
CA ASP A 869 -16.85 4.61 8.73
C ASP A 869 -17.47 5.84 9.44
N GLY A 870 -16.81 7.00 9.34
CA GLY A 870 -17.25 8.25 9.96
C GLY A 870 -17.24 8.26 11.50
N ARG A 871 -16.60 7.28 12.15
CA ARG A 871 -16.55 7.18 13.62
C ARG A 871 -15.44 8.01 14.25
N GLY A 872 -14.67 8.70 13.41
CA GLY A 872 -13.54 9.51 13.84
C GLY A 872 -12.30 8.70 14.13
N LEU A 873 -11.16 9.37 14.08
CA LEU A 873 -9.88 8.82 14.49
C LEU A 873 -9.38 9.59 15.70
N LYS A 874 -8.94 8.86 16.72
CA LYS A 874 -8.49 9.48 17.99
C LYS A 874 -7.37 10.48 17.72
N HIS A 875 -7.49 11.67 18.34
CA HIS A 875 -6.59 12.82 18.18
C HIS A 875 -6.53 13.48 16.81
N LEU A 876 -7.23 12.94 15.78
CA LEU A 876 -7.27 13.53 14.44
C LEU A 876 -8.60 14.21 14.16
N GLY A 877 -9.71 13.49 14.25
CA GLY A 877 -11.03 14.06 14.01
C GLY A 877 -12.11 13.36 14.80
N PRO A 878 -13.13 14.10 15.28
CA PRO A 878 -14.27 13.54 16.02
C PRO A 878 -15.17 12.70 15.10
N PRO A 879 -16.08 11.87 15.68
CA PRO A 879 -17.08 11.15 14.90
C PRO A 879 -18.02 12.09 14.15
N LEU A 880 -18.36 11.68 12.92
CA LEU A 880 -19.41 12.31 12.12
C LEU A 880 -20.73 11.54 12.20
N VAL A 881 -20.66 10.26 12.63
CA VAL A 881 -21.83 9.38 12.81
C VAL A 881 -22.69 9.92 13.93
N LYS A 882 -23.95 10.26 13.62
CA LYS A 882 -24.94 10.84 14.54
C LYS A 882 -24.42 12.05 15.33
N SER A 883 -23.40 12.72 14.81
CA SER A 883 -22.84 13.91 15.41
C SER A 883 -23.87 15.04 15.36
N GLU A 884 -24.11 15.69 16.48
CA GLU A 884 -24.95 16.90 16.57
C GLU A 884 -24.46 17.99 15.62
N TRP A 885 -23.16 18.12 15.43
CA TRP A 885 -22.53 19.07 14.51
C TRP A 885 -22.79 18.80 13.03
N VAL A 886 -23.09 17.56 12.70
CA VAL A 886 -23.46 17.10 11.35
C VAL A 886 -24.99 17.13 11.18
N MET A 887 -25.72 16.74 12.23
CA MET A 887 -27.16 16.54 12.19
C MET A 887 -27.97 17.82 12.41
N ASP A 888 -27.33 18.85 12.91
CA ASP A 888 -27.88 20.19 13.12
C ASP A 888 -28.08 20.98 11.81
N SER A 889 -27.98 22.29 11.82
CA SER A 889 -28.25 23.11 10.64
C SER A 889 -27.22 22.88 9.52
N PRO A 890 -27.63 22.87 8.26
CA PRO A 890 -26.71 22.87 7.12
C PRO A 890 -25.72 24.04 7.12
N GLU A 891 -26.16 25.21 7.63
CA GLU A 891 -25.36 26.42 7.71
C GLU A 891 -24.22 26.28 8.74
N LYS A 892 -24.50 25.67 9.91
CA LYS A 892 -23.47 25.40 10.93
C LYS A 892 -22.38 24.46 10.39
N LEU A 893 -22.79 23.37 9.74
CA LEU A 893 -21.84 22.46 9.09
C LEU A 893 -21.05 23.15 7.98
N SER A 894 -21.71 24.00 7.18
CA SER A 894 -21.06 24.78 6.12
C SER A 894 -20.02 25.76 6.68
N ALA A 895 -20.30 26.39 7.82
CA ALA A 895 -19.34 27.27 8.49
C ALA A 895 -18.09 26.52 8.96
N ILE A 896 -18.26 25.32 9.52
CA ILE A 896 -17.15 24.44 9.91
C ILE A 896 -16.30 24.07 8.70
N LEU A 897 -16.92 23.64 7.60
CA LEU A 897 -16.18 23.24 6.38
C LEU A 897 -15.43 24.42 5.75
N LEU A 898 -16.02 25.61 5.77
CA LEU A 898 -15.41 26.81 5.16
C LEU A 898 -14.26 27.38 6.00
N GLN A 899 -14.47 27.53 7.31
CA GLN A 899 -13.52 28.26 8.17
C GLN A 899 -12.67 27.36 9.06
N GLY A 900 -13.07 26.07 9.19
CA GLY A 900 -12.46 25.14 10.11
C GLY A 900 -13.00 25.23 11.54
N LEU A 901 -12.49 24.37 12.41
CA LEU A 901 -12.88 24.24 13.80
C LEU A 901 -11.66 24.05 14.70
N ILE A 902 -11.56 24.79 15.78
CA ILE A 902 -10.45 24.70 16.73
C ILE A 902 -10.96 24.50 18.17
N GLY A 903 -10.22 23.75 18.96
CA GLY A 903 -10.53 23.51 20.38
C GLY A 903 -11.24 22.18 20.62
N PRO A 904 -11.53 21.90 21.90
CA PRO A 904 -12.21 20.68 22.27
C PRO A 904 -13.69 20.75 21.88
N ILE A 905 -14.21 19.65 21.34
CA ILE A 905 -15.59 19.53 20.87
C ILE A 905 -16.29 18.35 21.57
N THR A 906 -17.53 18.52 21.93
CA THR A 906 -18.36 17.41 22.45
C THR A 906 -19.19 16.83 21.30
N VAL A 907 -19.11 15.50 21.10
CA VAL A 907 -19.89 14.77 20.10
C VAL A 907 -20.52 13.55 20.75
N ASN A 908 -21.81 13.42 20.63
CA ASN A 908 -22.59 12.34 21.27
C ASN A 908 -22.31 12.26 22.79
N GLY A 909 -22.25 13.41 23.46
CA GLY A 909 -21.97 13.52 24.91
C GLY A 909 -20.54 13.22 25.32
N LYS A 910 -19.62 12.99 24.38
CA LYS A 910 -18.21 12.70 24.64
C LYS A 910 -17.32 13.86 24.17
N LYS A 911 -16.40 14.28 25.02
CA LYS A 911 -15.44 15.34 24.70
C LYS A 911 -14.28 14.79 23.85
N TYR A 912 -13.98 15.47 22.75
CA TYR A 912 -12.86 15.20 21.86
C TYR A 912 -11.94 16.43 21.83
N THR A 913 -10.65 16.18 21.94
CA THR A 913 -9.64 17.23 21.84
C THR A 913 -8.70 16.84 20.69
N PRO A 914 -8.95 17.32 19.45
CA PRO A 914 -8.06 17.06 18.33
C PRO A 914 -6.66 17.63 18.58
N ALA A 915 -5.63 16.98 18.05
CA ALA A 915 -4.24 17.44 18.19
C ALA A 915 -3.96 18.70 17.35
N ALA A 916 -4.78 18.95 16.33
CA ALA A 916 -4.70 20.12 15.47
C ALA A 916 -6.12 20.65 15.17
N ALA A 917 -6.20 21.92 14.77
CA ALA A 917 -7.44 22.49 14.26
C ALA A 917 -7.87 21.77 12.98
N MET A 918 -9.18 21.54 12.80
CA MET A 918 -9.73 21.16 11.51
C MET A 918 -9.52 22.34 10.54
N PRO A 919 -8.83 22.16 9.41
CA PRO A 919 -8.57 23.25 8.47
C PRO A 919 -9.86 23.69 7.76
N GLY A 920 -10.01 25.01 7.58
CA GLY A 920 -11.02 25.55 6.69
C GLY A 920 -10.68 25.34 5.23
N LEU A 921 -11.71 25.19 4.40
CA LEU A 921 -11.56 24.92 2.96
C LEU A 921 -11.92 26.13 2.07
N LYS A 922 -12.18 27.31 2.68
CA LYS A 922 -12.66 28.48 1.93
C LYS A 922 -11.66 29.00 0.90
N ASP A 923 -10.38 28.92 1.21
CA ASP A 923 -9.27 29.49 0.42
C ASP A 923 -8.55 28.43 -0.44
N ALA A 924 -9.10 27.22 -0.51
CA ALA A 924 -8.60 26.16 -1.36
C ALA A 924 -9.10 26.36 -2.81
N PRO A 925 -8.29 26.81 -3.77
CA PRO A 925 -8.75 27.29 -5.07
C PRO A 925 -9.46 26.21 -5.91
N GLN A 926 -9.17 24.95 -5.65
CA GLN A 926 -9.77 23.81 -6.35
C GLN A 926 -11.06 23.29 -5.69
N ILE A 927 -11.45 23.86 -4.52
CA ILE A 927 -12.65 23.40 -3.79
C ILE A 927 -13.77 24.43 -3.99
N THR A 928 -14.79 24.02 -4.75
CA THR A 928 -15.95 24.84 -5.05
C THR A 928 -17.06 24.68 -4.01
N ASP A 929 -18.02 25.62 -4.01
CA ASP A 929 -19.22 25.49 -3.17
C ASP A 929 -20.05 24.24 -3.51
N ALA A 930 -20.01 23.77 -4.75
CA ALA A 930 -20.62 22.50 -5.14
C ALA A 930 -19.93 21.29 -4.48
N HIS A 931 -18.62 21.28 -4.42
CA HIS A 931 -17.87 20.21 -3.72
C HIS A 931 -18.22 20.16 -2.24
N LEU A 932 -18.31 21.31 -1.57
CA LEU A 932 -18.67 21.39 -0.15
C LEU A 932 -20.14 21.01 0.09
N ALA A 933 -21.03 21.32 -0.81
CA ALA A 933 -22.43 20.89 -0.77
C ALA A 933 -22.56 19.38 -0.94
N ASP A 934 -21.83 18.79 -1.89
CA ASP A 934 -21.82 17.35 -2.15
C ASP A 934 -21.29 16.56 -0.95
N VAL A 935 -20.15 16.98 -0.36
CA VAL A 935 -19.63 16.30 0.85
C VAL A 935 -20.51 16.50 2.06
N SER A 936 -21.13 17.67 2.23
CA SER A 936 -22.12 17.88 3.28
C SER A 936 -23.31 16.95 3.13
N THR A 937 -23.81 16.78 1.90
CA THR A 937 -24.87 15.82 1.57
C THR A 937 -24.47 14.40 1.91
N PHE A 938 -23.23 13.99 1.56
CA PHE A 938 -22.71 12.68 1.89
C PHE A 938 -22.67 12.45 3.40
N ILE A 939 -21.95 13.27 4.19
CA ILE A 939 -21.79 13.06 5.63
C ILE A 939 -23.09 13.16 6.41
N ARG A 940 -24.04 13.98 5.95
CA ARG A 940 -25.37 14.10 6.55
C ARG A 940 -26.29 12.91 6.24
N HIS A 941 -25.97 12.11 5.24
CA HIS A 941 -26.77 10.95 4.84
C HIS A 941 -26.09 9.61 5.12
N ALA A 942 -24.76 9.57 5.03
CA ALA A 942 -23.94 8.39 5.26
C ALA A 942 -24.09 7.83 6.68
N TRP A 943 -23.69 6.58 6.87
CA TRP A 943 -23.64 5.89 8.17
C TRP A 943 -24.94 5.95 8.99
N ASN A 944 -26.07 5.99 8.32
CA ASN A 944 -27.41 6.09 8.93
C ASN A 944 -27.72 7.45 9.59
N ASN A 945 -27.04 8.52 9.19
CA ASN A 945 -27.33 9.88 9.64
C ASN A 945 -28.72 10.36 9.17
N ARG A 946 -29.10 10.05 7.92
CA ARG A 946 -30.45 10.27 7.32
C ARG A 946 -30.98 11.71 7.40
N LYS A 947 -30.12 12.71 7.22
CA LYS A 947 -30.51 14.13 7.11
C LYS A 947 -30.54 14.60 5.66
N GLY A 948 -31.23 15.69 5.43
CA GLY A 948 -31.40 16.24 4.09
C GLY A 948 -30.13 16.70 3.40
N ALA A 949 -30.19 16.79 2.08
CA ALA A 949 -29.11 17.30 1.24
C ALA A 949 -28.81 18.77 1.51
N VAL A 950 -27.57 19.16 1.26
CA VAL A 950 -27.13 20.56 1.28
C VAL A 950 -26.86 21.02 -0.15
N ASN A 951 -27.30 22.22 -0.51
CA ASN A 951 -27.06 22.78 -1.83
C ASN A 951 -25.95 23.84 -1.83
N ALA A 952 -25.39 24.11 -3.00
CA ALA A 952 -24.31 25.08 -3.16
C ALA A 952 -24.71 26.53 -2.76
N ALA A 953 -25.99 26.87 -2.86
CA ALA A 953 -26.48 28.18 -2.44
C ALA A 953 -26.38 28.38 -0.93
N THR A 954 -26.58 27.31 -0.14
CA THR A 954 -26.34 27.33 1.32
C THR A 954 -24.88 27.61 1.65
N ILE A 955 -23.95 26.92 0.98
CA ILE A 955 -22.51 27.13 1.14
C ILE A 955 -22.14 28.57 0.77
N LEU A 956 -22.60 29.06 -0.37
CA LEU A 956 -22.35 30.42 -0.85
C LEU A 956 -22.87 31.50 0.12
N LYS A 957 -24.06 31.29 0.69
CA LYS A 957 -24.64 32.19 1.71
C LYS A 957 -23.72 32.29 2.94
N VAL A 958 -23.26 31.16 3.42
CA VAL A 958 -22.34 31.10 4.60
C VAL A 958 -20.97 31.68 4.26
N ARG A 959 -20.43 31.40 3.08
CA ARG A 959 -19.19 31.99 2.59
C ARG A 959 -19.25 33.52 2.55
N LYS A 960 -20.36 34.08 2.03
CA LYS A 960 -20.57 35.55 2.03
C LYS A 960 -20.71 36.14 3.44
N ARG A 961 -21.40 35.43 4.36
CA ARG A 961 -21.57 35.88 5.74
C ARG A 961 -20.23 35.99 6.49
N PHE A 962 -19.29 35.08 6.22
CA PHE A 962 -18.01 35.00 6.92
C PHE A 962 -16.81 35.27 6.00
N LYS A 963 -17.00 36.08 4.93
CA LYS A 963 -15.96 36.36 3.93
C LYS A 963 -14.66 36.93 4.52
N ASP A 964 -14.80 37.81 5.53
CA ASP A 964 -13.69 38.56 6.15
C ASP A 964 -13.05 37.81 7.33
N ARG A 965 -13.63 36.63 7.72
CA ARG A 965 -13.06 35.84 8.82
C ARG A 965 -11.84 35.07 8.37
N GLN A 966 -10.74 35.21 9.11
CA GLN A 966 -9.44 34.54 8.83
C GLN A 966 -9.11 33.38 9.80
N THR A 967 -9.91 33.19 10.86
CA THR A 967 -9.63 32.19 11.89
C THR A 967 -10.69 31.10 11.90
N ALA A 968 -10.29 29.88 12.31
CA ALA A 968 -11.24 28.80 12.58
C ALA A 968 -12.22 29.18 13.69
N PHE A 969 -13.41 28.57 13.68
CA PHE A 969 -14.38 28.73 14.75
C PHE A 969 -14.03 27.92 15.99
N THR A 970 -14.40 28.43 17.17
CA THR A 970 -14.53 27.56 18.34
C THR A 970 -15.96 26.99 18.43
N PRO A 971 -16.16 25.88 19.17
CA PRO A 971 -17.51 25.35 19.40
C PRO A 971 -18.47 26.38 20.01
N GLU A 972 -18.00 27.14 20.99
CA GLU A 972 -18.80 28.14 21.70
C GLU A 972 -19.22 29.30 20.78
N GLU A 973 -18.39 29.68 19.84
CA GLU A 973 -18.74 30.69 18.82
C GLU A 973 -19.84 30.14 17.89
N LEU A 974 -19.70 28.88 17.44
CA LEU A 974 -20.71 28.27 16.56
C LEU A 974 -22.06 28.08 17.23
N ASP A 975 -22.09 27.72 18.52
CA ASP A 975 -23.33 27.57 19.29
C ASP A 975 -24.04 28.92 19.46
N LYS A 976 -23.29 30.01 19.64
CA LYS A 976 -23.87 31.38 19.68
C LYS A 976 -24.37 31.85 18.31
N LEU A 977 -23.69 31.49 17.22
CA LEU A 977 -24.00 31.97 15.86
C LEU A 977 -25.11 31.17 15.18
N PHE A 978 -25.29 29.92 15.62
CA PHE A 978 -26.27 28.96 15.13
C PHE A 978 -26.94 28.26 16.33
N PRO A 979 -27.78 29.00 17.09
CA PRO A 979 -28.44 28.50 18.32
C PRO A 979 -29.43 27.34 18.04
#